data_cf793fa8c2b68abd64a479a04e3b8ec5
#
_entry.id   cf793fa8c2b68abd64a479a04e3b8ec5
#
_cell.length_a   1.000
_cell.length_b   1.000
_cell.length_c   1.000
_cell.angle_alpha   90.00
_cell.angle_beta   90.00
_cell.angle_gamma   90.00
#
_symmetry.space_group_name_H-M   'P 1'
#
loop_
_entity.id
_entity.type
_entity.pdbx_description
1 polymer ?
#
loop_
_entity_poly.entity_id
_entity_poly.type
_entity_poly.pdbx_seq_one_letter_code
_entity_poly.pdbx_strand_id
1 'polypeptide(L)'
;MFEAYEELAGELAQLSNYYQKYARIIRDHGPDLRQRLDATSGSERVHLWRKAHNYRREMAAVIRAAQDDGEQRTFLGTYFAFQVLHLHALSIHTLRRDAAAARDRLPVYHQILTRLRFQLRDLITAYLGALAETCARGEPLDGVAFCNVGMILDQDDLDIAIFARPDVDATRWNPVVSAVGAEFFRYATKMHFYLAEKTVGRTFLTTIDDIRTYLRRGAHNFVLISELLLTERLVGDESLIADVEREIIDLFYHEQGRPRLHEGYLRGMIGEVHEQLRFDLSSPWVSPKTHGLRLIHNLTNMLKTIHDIRAHGSRETLELLKVRDPGNAGLYAGLQDVFSFIEMFFYVYQLMVSVEDTFDSNDAVAVRHLDRVAEALGFAPQGPVRPALRLLTHYYEELDRLRTLAPQALAMVNQHLQRVTVFNQITAGGRPADYPVAWTDNIFLNILLLFQVYLGMIYWDDIFQLLARDSGAAIQTIMNSLEQLPEEQQPPAFERLLRLLAFDMDSIVQTAVLFQSVADRPTFARYAAFTREWLLEHFATRPGRLAALIEILPHRPGTVTEFLLGFDRDQLLRLRQLAGHPDTQSAVDARASKRFSLLCDLLAFSSNHYRRCFARVSREQPEIVTHPDDRDYLRGTADTLWAELADADGPEELKRRLGVYYEFGFCRCGLLAVSQPGDLKLLYGVYHEFFRRYFRWLYRACQWQVEAQGLAGLHYRERDEDDQPLAVFCAGGYAREEAFEQDLDLFVLTRERSPEFGRYAIGLINDLNRELTRRGIMPHHRLTEFFGTFAFSLDRLEAFLATPREHDFIELSLLMGSRLMIGSHSFDAAIGELLDRHLFRQPDRFIRDMLAEIDERRAYQLSRRGDTVNVREDPGALRDIQSVVTAALARIGRREPTLWAACETLADALPAQAADLRTLARAYRFMRYFRDTYSLSQTEADHILRDRLLATAHRMGFEPGEIAGERGTAPRLLRSYRYHRARSQRAIARIAATIAP
;
A
#
# COMPACT_ATOMS: atom_id res chain seq x y z
N MET A 1 -23.35 -20.43 32.50
CA MET A 1 -22.57 -20.43 31.20
C MET A 1 -23.00 -19.25 30.30
N PHE A 2 -24.29 -18.92 30.22
CA PHE A 2 -24.79 -17.73 29.49
C PHE A 2 -24.30 -16.43 30.11
N GLU A 3 -24.43 -16.26 31.42
CA GLU A 3 -24.00 -15.07 32.17
C GLU A 3 -22.49 -14.81 32.03
N ALA A 4 -21.67 -15.87 32.06
CA ALA A 4 -20.22 -15.73 31.90
C ALA A 4 -19.80 -15.27 30.47
N TYR A 5 -20.60 -15.57 29.45
CA TYR A 5 -20.35 -15.08 28.10
C TYR A 5 -20.85 -13.64 27.92
N GLU A 6 -21.96 -13.25 28.52
CA GLU A 6 -22.44 -11.87 28.52
C GLU A 6 -21.49 -10.97 29.31
N GLU A 7 -20.93 -11.45 30.41
CA GLU A 7 -19.92 -10.73 31.19
C GLU A 7 -18.61 -10.56 30.39
N LEU A 8 -18.11 -11.63 29.74
CA LEU A 8 -16.92 -11.59 28.90
C LEU A 8 -17.15 -10.72 27.64
N ALA A 9 -18.31 -10.81 26.99
CA ALA A 9 -18.69 -9.96 25.90
C ALA A 9 -18.78 -8.48 26.32
N GLY A 10 -19.27 -8.21 27.54
CA GLY A 10 -19.28 -6.89 28.15
C GLY A 10 -17.87 -6.36 28.44
N GLU A 11 -16.97 -7.19 28.94
CA GLU A 11 -15.55 -6.85 29.12
C GLU A 11 -14.88 -6.53 27.78
N LEU A 12 -15.08 -7.37 26.77
CA LEU A 12 -14.50 -7.19 25.45
C LEU A 12 -15.03 -5.94 24.75
N ALA A 13 -16.33 -5.63 24.90
CA ALA A 13 -16.94 -4.41 24.39
C ALA A 13 -16.36 -3.13 25.02
N GLN A 14 -15.81 -3.20 26.22
CA GLN A 14 -15.11 -2.06 26.85
C GLN A 14 -13.65 -1.91 26.38
N LEU A 15 -13.10 -2.93 25.72
CA LEU A 15 -11.69 -2.99 25.36
C LEU A 15 -11.41 -2.48 23.93
N SER A 16 -12.32 -2.66 22.98
CA SER A 16 -12.12 -2.21 21.61
C SER A 16 -13.43 -1.78 20.92
N ASN A 17 -13.32 -0.84 19.99
CA ASN A 17 -14.42 -0.42 19.13
C ASN A 17 -14.99 -1.55 18.27
N TYR A 18 -14.19 -2.56 17.98
CA TYR A 18 -14.60 -3.74 17.23
C TYR A 18 -15.75 -4.50 17.92
N TYR A 19 -15.58 -4.78 19.19
CA TYR A 19 -16.65 -5.45 19.98
C TYR A 19 -17.84 -4.54 20.26
N GLN A 20 -17.62 -3.24 20.41
CA GLN A 20 -18.71 -2.27 20.61
C GLN A 20 -19.70 -2.29 19.45
N LYS A 21 -19.21 -2.42 18.22
CA LYS A 21 -20.07 -2.57 17.04
C LYS A 21 -21.00 -3.77 17.15
N TYR A 22 -20.44 -4.96 17.38
CA TYR A 22 -21.24 -6.19 17.51
C TYR A 22 -22.16 -6.18 18.72
N ALA A 23 -21.71 -5.68 19.86
CA ALA A 23 -22.53 -5.52 21.05
C ALA A 23 -23.72 -4.58 20.82
N ARG A 24 -23.54 -3.49 20.04
CA ARG A 24 -24.59 -2.58 19.66
C ARG A 24 -25.61 -3.26 18.75
N ILE A 25 -25.18 -3.90 17.68
CA ILE A 25 -26.06 -4.66 16.77
C ILE A 25 -26.91 -5.68 17.55
N ILE A 26 -26.29 -6.42 18.45
CA ILE A 26 -26.96 -7.44 19.27
C ILE A 26 -27.97 -6.78 20.21
N ARG A 27 -27.62 -5.67 20.84
CA ARG A 27 -28.54 -4.96 21.74
C ARG A 27 -29.73 -4.40 20.99
N ASP A 28 -29.50 -3.82 19.80
CA ASP A 28 -30.54 -3.09 19.07
C ASP A 28 -31.49 -4.04 18.31
N HIS A 29 -31.03 -5.19 17.84
CA HIS A 29 -31.80 -6.11 17.01
C HIS A 29 -31.92 -7.55 17.56
N GLY A 30 -31.13 -7.90 18.57
CA GLY A 30 -31.11 -9.25 19.14
C GLY A 30 -32.42 -9.67 19.80
N PRO A 31 -33.13 -8.79 20.57
CA PRO A 31 -34.42 -9.11 21.16
C PRO A 31 -35.48 -9.50 20.10
N ASP A 32 -35.57 -8.74 19.01
CA ASP A 32 -36.52 -8.98 17.93
C ASP A 32 -36.22 -10.30 17.21
N LEU A 33 -34.94 -10.56 16.90
CA LEU A 33 -34.51 -11.82 16.33
C LEU A 33 -34.89 -13.01 17.23
N ARG A 34 -34.64 -12.93 18.53
CA ARG A 34 -35.01 -13.99 19.47
C ARG A 34 -36.51 -14.23 19.50
N GLN A 35 -37.31 -13.17 19.60
CA GLN A 35 -38.77 -13.26 19.61
C GLN A 35 -39.29 -13.93 18.35
N ARG A 36 -38.75 -13.62 17.18
CA ARG A 36 -39.14 -14.23 15.90
C ARG A 36 -38.75 -15.71 15.82
N LEU A 37 -37.53 -16.03 16.23
CA LEU A 37 -37.07 -17.42 16.24
C LEU A 37 -37.89 -18.28 17.21
N ASP A 38 -38.28 -17.74 18.36
CA ASP A 38 -39.13 -18.45 19.32
C ASP A 38 -40.57 -18.64 18.77
N ALA A 39 -41.09 -17.67 18.04
CA ALA A 39 -42.41 -17.73 17.44
C ALA A 39 -42.54 -18.71 16.26
N THR A 40 -41.41 -18.88 15.52
CA THR A 40 -41.39 -19.77 14.34
C THR A 40 -41.01 -21.22 14.65
N SER A 41 -40.67 -21.54 15.88
CA SER A 41 -40.15 -22.85 16.25
C SER A 41 -41.19 -23.99 16.29
N GLY A 42 -41.29 -24.63 15.13
CA GLY A 42 -41.44 -26.10 15.08
C GLY A 42 -40.12 -26.75 15.46
N SER A 43 -39.88 -27.98 15.18
CA SER A 43 -38.78 -28.86 15.61
C SER A 43 -37.31 -28.31 15.46
N GLU A 44 -37.08 -27.11 14.89
CA GLU A 44 -35.76 -26.52 14.62
C GLU A 44 -35.50 -25.31 15.52
N ARG A 45 -35.08 -25.55 16.77
CA ARG A 45 -34.63 -24.47 17.65
C ARG A 45 -33.25 -23.96 17.21
N VAL A 46 -33.13 -22.73 16.77
CA VAL A 46 -31.86 -22.02 16.60
C VAL A 46 -31.37 -21.59 17.98
N HIS A 47 -30.30 -22.20 18.43
CA HIS A 47 -29.65 -21.80 19.70
C HIS A 47 -28.48 -20.90 19.37
N LEU A 48 -28.54 -19.62 19.73
CA LEU A 48 -27.51 -18.62 19.41
C LEU A 48 -26.14 -18.93 20.05
N TRP A 49 -26.09 -19.78 21.09
CA TRP A 49 -24.89 -20.12 21.84
C TRP A 49 -24.69 -21.64 21.92
N ARG A 50 -24.02 -22.27 20.96
CA ARG A 50 -23.67 -23.70 20.96
C ARG A 50 -22.16 -23.89 20.74
N LYS A 51 -21.65 -25.08 21.15
CA LYS A 51 -20.27 -25.47 20.86
C LYS A 51 -20.03 -25.83 19.39
N ALA A 52 -21.06 -26.25 18.68
CA ALA A 52 -21.02 -26.59 17.27
C ALA A 52 -22.27 -26.04 16.57
N HIS A 53 -22.08 -25.36 15.49
CA HIS A 53 -23.14 -24.73 14.67
C HIS A 53 -23.17 -25.32 13.27
N ASN A 54 -24.39 -25.45 12.72
CA ASN A 54 -24.59 -25.57 11.30
C ASN A 54 -25.07 -24.21 10.79
N TYR A 55 -24.16 -23.32 10.49
CA TYR A 55 -24.45 -21.93 10.14
C TYR A 55 -25.40 -21.80 8.95
N ARG A 56 -25.22 -22.61 7.89
CA ARG A 56 -26.14 -22.58 6.72
C ARG A 56 -27.57 -22.89 7.10
N ARG A 57 -27.79 -23.96 7.88
CA ARG A 57 -29.14 -24.35 8.32
C ARG A 57 -29.74 -23.33 9.26
N GLU A 58 -28.95 -22.78 10.16
CA GLU A 58 -29.40 -21.78 11.12
C GLU A 58 -29.73 -20.45 10.43
N MET A 59 -28.93 -19.99 9.47
CA MET A 59 -29.22 -18.80 8.66
C MET A 59 -30.47 -18.98 7.79
N ALA A 60 -30.68 -20.15 7.22
CA ALA A 60 -31.92 -20.46 6.52
C ALA A 60 -33.16 -20.38 7.45
N ALA A 61 -33.01 -20.77 8.73
CA ALA A 61 -34.09 -20.61 9.71
C ALA A 61 -34.30 -19.13 10.09
N VAL A 62 -33.22 -18.34 10.17
CA VAL A 62 -33.27 -16.89 10.40
C VAL A 62 -34.01 -16.18 9.25
N ILE A 63 -33.73 -16.53 8.00
CA ILE A 63 -34.44 -15.99 6.81
C ILE A 63 -35.93 -16.29 6.89
N ARG A 64 -36.31 -17.55 7.21
CA ARG A 64 -37.74 -17.96 7.33
C ARG A 64 -38.49 -17.25 8.46
N ALA A 65 -37.75 -16.77 9.48
CA ALA A 65 -38.37 -16.05 10.60
C ALA A 65 -38.67 -14.58 10.29
N ALA A 66 -38.05 -14.01 9.28
CA ALA A 66 -38.22 -12.63 8.83
C ALA A 66 -39.46 -12.46 7.97
N GLN A 67 -40.07 -11.25 7.98
CA GLN A 67 -41.28 -10.92 7.24
C GLN A 67 -41.02 -10.33 5.84
N ASP A 68 -39.92 -9.65 5.68
CA ASP A 68 -39.52 -8.99 4.43
C ASP A 68 -38.00 -9.02 4.23
N ASP A 69 -37.53 -8.57 3.05
CA ASP A 69 -36.10 -8.57 2.67
C ASP A 69 -35.24 -7.69 3.59
N GLY A 70 -35.78 -6.61 4.14
CA GLY A 70 -35.08 -5.71 5.05
C GLY A 70 -34.85 -6.39 6.40
N GLU A 71 -35.90 -7.01 6.94
CA GLU A 71 -35.82 -7.79 8.17
C GLU A 71 -34.92 -9.04 8.02
N GLN A 72 -34.94 -9.69 6.82
CA GLN A 72 -34.01 -10.79 6.53
C GLN A 72 -32.56 -10.37 6.65
N ARG A 73 -32.17 -9.27 6.00
CA ARG A 73 -30.81 -8.74 6.07
C ARG A 73 -30.41 -8.35 7.49
N THR A 74 -31.29 -7.67 8.21
CA THR A 74 -31.06 -7.28 9.61
C THR A 74 -30.88 -8.50 10.50
N PHE A 75 -31.70 -9.50 10.37
CA PHE A 75 -31.61 -10.71 11.20
C PHE A 75 -30.41 -11.57 10.85
N LEU A 76 -30.06 -11.71 9.56
CA LEU A 76 -28.84 -12.39 9.12
C LEU A 76 -27.60 -11.70 9.71
N GLY A 77 -27.52 -10.37 9.61
CA GLY A 77 -26.42 -9.59 10.17
C GLY A 77 -26.35 -9.67 11.69
N THR A 78 -27.48 -9.64 12.38
CA THR A 78 -27.55 -9.80 13.84
C THR A 78 -27.13 -11.19 14.28
N TYR A 79 -27.57 -12.25 13.57
CA TYR A 79 -27.12 -13.62 13.82
C TYR A 79 -25.61 -13.76 13.60
N PHE A 80 -25.08 -13.19 12.51
CA PHE A 80 -23.64 -13.16 12.23
C PHE A 80 -22.86 -12.49 13.37
N ALA A 81 -23.30 -11.31 13.82
CA ALA A 81 -22.69 -10.59 14.92
C ALA A 81 -22.64 -11.44 16.22
N PHE A 82 -23.72 -12.15 16.54
CA PHE A 82 -23.73 -13.09 17.68
C PHE A 82 -22.67 -14.17 17.53
N GLN A 83 -22.55 -14.79 16.35
CA GLN A 83 -21.64 -15.91 16.14
C GLN A 83 -20.19 -15.47 16.13
N VAL A 84 -19.87 -14.33 15.50
CA VAL A 84 -18.52 -13.73 15.51
C VAL A 84 -18.10 -13.43 16.94
N LEU A 85 -18.94 -12.72 17.69
CA LEU A 85 -18.66 -12.38 19.09
C LEU A 85 -18.44 -13.63 19.94
N HIS A 86 -19.27 -14.67 19.75
CA HIS A 86 -19.12 -15.96 20.44
C HIS A 86 -17.79 -16.65 20.12
N LEU A 87 -17.41 -16.72 18.83
CA LEU A 87 -16.16 -17.36 18.41
C LEU A 87 -14.94 -16.67 19.00
N HIS A 88 -14.93 -15.34 18.96
CA HIS A 88 -13.83 -14.56 19.54
C HIS A 88 -13.77 -14.68 21.06
N ALA A 89 -14.91 -14.57 21.75
CA ALA A 89 -14.98 -14.72 23.20
C ALA A 89 -14.50 -16.11 23.63
N LEU A 90 -14.95 -17.17 22.94
CA LEU A 90 -14.51 -18.54 23.21
C LEU A 90 -13.00 -18.72 22.96
N SER A 91 -12.46 -18.12 21.91
CA SER A 91 -11.04 -18.18 21.57
C SER A 91 -10.19 -17.48 22.62
N ILE A 92 -10.55 -16.27 23.04
CA ILE A 92 -9.84 -15.54 24.11
C ILE A 92 -9.94 -16.27 25.46
N HIS A 93 -11.13 -16.80 25.81
CA HIS A 93 -11.28 -17.57 27.04
C HIS A 93 -10.41 -18.82 27.03
N THR A 94 -10.41 -19.59 25.93
CA THR A 94 -9.57 -20.79 25.77
C THR A 94 -8.09 -20.41 25.83
N LEU A 95 -7.69 -19.33 25.15
CA LEU A 95 -6.33 -18.83 25.15
C LEU A 95 -5.84 -18.48 26.56
N ARG A 96 -6.60 -17.68 27.31
CA ARG A 96 -6.26 -17.29 28.70
C ARG A 96 -6.08 -18.49 29.59
N ARG A 97 -6.96 -19.52 29.47
CA ARG A 97 -6.88 -20.72 30.29
C ARG A 97 -5.69 -21.60 29.92
N ASP A 98 -5.53 -21.89 28.63
CA ASP A 98 -4.62 -22.92 28.16
C ASP A 98 -3.19 -22.40 27.99
N ALA A 99 -3.01 -21.13 27.53
CA ALA A 99 -1.70 -20.55 27.42
C ALA A 99 -1.03 -20.25 28.76
N ALA A 100 -1.80 -19.89 29.77
CA ALA A 100 -1.29 -19.70 31.15
C ALA A 100 -0.81 -21.00 31.79
N ALA A 101 -1.43 -22.13 31.45
CA ALA A 101 -1.10 -23.45 31.99
C ALA A 101 0.01 -24.17 31.17
N ALA A 102 0.24 -23.78 29.93
CA ALA A 102 1.16 -24.46 29.04
C ALA A 102 2.63 -24.12 29.34
N ARG A 103 3.49 -25.14 29.34
CA ARG A 103 4.95 -24.96 29.37
C ARG A 103 5.47 -24.39 28.03
N ASP A 104 4.90 -24.86 26.92
CA ASP A 104 5.09 -24.34 25.57
C ASP A 104 3.75 -23.85 25.03
N ARG A 105 3.67 -22.62 24.60
CA ARG A 105 2.45 -21.93 24.16
C ARG A 105 2.15 -22.11 22.67
N LEU A 106 3.18 -22.35 21.86
CA LEU A 106 3.05 -22.41 20.40
C LEU A 106 2.03 -23.47 19.93
N PRO A 107 2.00 -24.69 20.49
CA PRO A 107 0.96 -25.67 20.13
C PRO A 107 -0.46 -25.19 20.47
N VAL A 108 -0.63 -24.45 21.58
CA VAL A 108 -1.92 -23.88 21.98
C VAL A 108 -2.35 -22.82 20.98
N TYR A 109 -1.44 -21.90 20.59
CA TYR A 109 -1.72 -20.87 19.59
C TYR A 109 -2.09 -21.51 18.25
N HIS A 110 -1.30 -22.46 17.79
CA HIS A 110 -1.56 -23.18 16.56
C HIS A 110 -2.95 -23.84 16.54
N GLN A 111 -3.32 -24.53 17.61
CA GLN A 111 -4.62 -25.20 17.71
C GLN A 111 -5.79 -24.20 17.70
N ILE A 112 -5.68 -23.09 18.45
CA ILE A 112 -6.73 -22.08 18.53
C ILE A 112 -6.90 -21.39 17.16
N LEU A 113 -5.80 -20.95 16.53
CA LEU A 113 -5.83 -20.26 15.23
C LEU A 113 -6.38 -21.15 14.12
N THR A 114 -5.96 -22.41 14.07
CA THR A 114 -6.46 -23.37 13.08
C THR A 114 -7.97 -23.58 13.22
N ARG A 115 -8.44 -23.79 14.47
CA ARG A 115 -9.86 -23.95 14.74
C ARG A 115 -10.67 -22.69 14.43
N LEU A 116 -10.16 -21.53 14.85
CA LEU A 116 -10.84 -20.26 14.67
C LEU A 116 -10.96 -19.90 13.18
N ARG A 117 -9.87 -20.07 12.41
CA ARG A 117 -9.88 -19.85 10.97
C ARG A 117 -10.94 -20.71 10.28
N PHE A 118 -10.99 -22.00 10.63
CA PHE A 118 -11.99 -22.90 10.05
C PHE A 118 -13.41 -22.46 10.40
N GLN A 119 -13.67 -22.11 11.65
CA GLN A 119 -15.01 -21.70 12.10
C GLN A 119 -15.44 -20.35 11.52
N LEU A 120 -14.54 -19.36 11.46
CA LEU A 120 -14.82 -18.07 10.86
C LEU A 120 -15.07 -18.20 9.35
N ARG A 121 -14.28 -19.00 8.65
CA ARG A 121 -14.49 -19.30 7.24
C ARG A 121 -15.87 -19.88 6.99
N ASP A 122 -16.27 -20.89 7.75
CA ASP A 122 -17.59 -21.51 7.63
C ASP A 122 -18.72 -20.51 7.91
N LEU A 123 -18.56 -19.66 8.92
CA LEU A 123 -19.51 -18.63 9.28
C LEU A 123 -19.62 -17.57 8.17
N ILE A 124 -18.47 -17.05 7.68
CA ILE A 124 -18.42 -16.06 6.60
C ILE A 124 -19.04 -16.65 5.33
N THR A 125 -18.68 -17.89 4.98
CA THR A 125 -19.25 -18.58 3.82
C THR A 125 -20.76 -18.70 3.90
N ALA A 126 -21.30 -19.10 5.04
CA ALA A 126 -22.74 -19.22 5.25
C ALA A 126 -23.44 -17.86 5.19
N TYR A 127 -22.83 -16.83 5.79
CA TYR A 127 -23.38 -15.47 5.82
C TYR A 127 -23.36 -14.82 4.42
N LEU A 128 -22.24 -14.90 3.71
CA LEU A 128 -22.13 -14.39 2.35
C LEU A 128 -23.11 -15.10 1.40
N GLY A 129 -23.26 -16.42 1.53
CA GLY A 129 -24.22 -17.19 0.75
C GLY A 129 -25.65 -16.71 0.98
N ALA A 130 -26.10 -16.68 2.21
CA ALA A 130 -27.42 -16.22 2.58
C ALA A 130 -27.67 -14.75 2.18
N LEU A 131 -26.68 -13.89 2.36
CA LEU A 131 -26.77 -12.48 2.00
C LEU A 131 -26.81 -12.26 0.48
N ALA A 132 -25.97 -12.98 -0.28
CA ALA A 132 -25.96 -12.92 -1.72
C ALA A 132 -27.28 -13.41 -2.33
N GLU A 133 -27.83 -14.52 -1.85
CA GLU A 133 -29.16 -15.02 -2.25
C GLU A 133 -30.27 -14.01 -1.96
N THR A 134 -30.25 -13.39 -0.78
CA THR A 134 -31.21 -12.34 -0.40
C THR A 134 -31.09 -11.10 -1.29
N CYS A 135 -29.85 -10.61 -1.53
CA CYS A 135 -29.61 -9.46 -2.40
C CYS A 135 -29.92 -9.76 -3.87
N ALA A 136 -29.72 -11.00 -4.33
CA ALA A 136 -30.08 -11.46 -5.67
C ALA A 136 -31.56 -11.82 -5.80
N ARG A 137 -32.38 -11.65 -4.74
CA ARG A 137 -33.81 -11.98 -4.71
C ARG A 137 -34.11 -13.44 -5.08
N GLY A 138 -33.28 -14.36 -4.55
CA GLY A 138 -33.42 -15.79 -4.77
C GLY A 138 -32.91 -16.29 -6.11
N GLU A 139 -32.28 -15.47 -6.93
CA GLU A 139 -31.62 -15.93 -8.15
C GLU A 139 -30.33 -16.70 -7.82
N PRO A 140 -30.07 -17.80 -8.53
CA PRO A 140 -28.85 -18.57 -8.31
C PRO A 140 -27.58 -17.78 -8.69
N LEU A 141 -26.49 -18.06 -7.98
CA LEU A 141 -25.18 -17.46 -8.24
C LEU A 141 -24.45 -18.16 -9.40
N ASP A 142 -25.20 -18.58 -10.44
CA ASP A 142 -24.63 -19.26 -11.58
C ASP A 142 -23.70 -18.33 -12.37
N GLY A 143 -22.49 -18.79 -12.64
CA GLY A 143 -21.48 -18.03 -13.36
C GLY A 143 -20.80 -16.91 -12.56
N VAL A 144 -21.09 -16.76 -11.26
CA VAL A 144 -20.44 -15.81 -10.35
C VAL A 144 -19.92 -16.53 -9.12
N ALA A 145 -18.71 -16.19 -8.66
CA ALA A 145 -18.12 -16.76 -7.46
C ALA A 145 -17.43 -15.67 -6.61
N PHE A 146 -17.72 -15.68 -5.32
CA PHE A 146 -17.05 -14.85 -4.30
C PHE A 146 -15.92 -15.67 -3.68
N CYS A 147 -14.72 -15.16 -3.75
CA CYS A 147 -13.51 -15.83 -3.25
C CYS A 147 -12.77 -14.94 -2.27
N ASN A 148 -12.32 -15.52 -1.18
CA ASN A 148 -11.35 -14.89 -0.31
C ASN A 148 -9.96 -14.96 -0.97
N VAL A 149 -9.21 -13.86 -0.92
CA VAL A 149 -7.83 -13.76 -1.43
C VAL A 149 -6.87 -13.21 -0.38
N GLY A 150 -7.34 -12.97 0.85
CA GLY A 150 -6.56 -12.41 1.95
C GLY A 150 -6.58 -13.27 3.21
N MET A 151 -6.33 -12.60 4.34
CA MET A 151 -6.27 -13.22 5.67
C MET A 151 -7.64 -13.18 6.34
N ILE A 152 -8.30 -14.33 6.49
CA ILE A 152 -9.62 -14.43 7.17
C ILE A 152 -9.58 -13.97 8.65
N LEU A 153 -8.43 -14.04 9.29
CA LEU A 153 -8.27 -13.62 10.69
C LEU A 153 -7.96 -12.12 10.86
N ASP A 154 -7.81 -11.37 9.77
CA ASP A 154 -7.73 -9.92 9.85
C ASP A 154 -9.10 -9.33 10.22
N GLN A 155 -9.13 -8.45 11.21
CA GLN A 155 -10.36 -7.88 11.73
C GLN A 155 -10.71 -6.53 11.09
N ASP A 156 -9.79 -5.95 10.34
CA ASP A 156 -9.99 -4.66 9.67
C ASP A 156 -10.83 -4.83 8.40
N ASP A 157 -10.45 -5.77 7.55
CA ASP A 157 -11.13 -6.01 6.28
C ASP A 157 -11.14 -7.50 5.86
N LEU A 158 -11.98 -7.80 4.88
CA LEU A 158 -12.03 -9.09 4.21
C LEU A 158 -11.75 -8.87 2.71
N ASP A 159 -10.59 -9.33 2.25
CA ASP A 159 -10.18 -9.24 0.85
C ASP A 159 -10.95 -10.24 -0.02
N ILE A 160 -11.78 -9.73 -0.91
CA ILE A 160 -12.66 -10.51 -1.78
C ILE A 160 -12.32 -10.27 -3.25
N ALA A 161 -12.15 -11.36 -4.00
CA ALA A 161 -12.18 -11.36 -5.46
C ALA A 161 -13.53 -11.93 -5.93
N ILE A 162 -14.13 -11.29 -6.93
CA ILE A 162 -15.38 -11.77 -7.51
C ILE A 162 -15.13 -12.16 -8.96
N PHE A 163 -15.12 -13.46 -9.19
CA PHE A 163 -14.96 -14.00 -10.53
C PHE A 163 -16.34 -14.15 -11.21
N ALA A 164 -16.35 -13.93 -12.52
CA ALA A 164 -17.55 -14.07 -13.34
C ALA A 164 -17.25 -14.72 -14.68
N ARG A 165 -18.22 -15.48 -15.23
CA ARG A 165 -18.16 -15.95 -16.61
C ARG A 165 -18.32 -14.77 -17.59
N PRO A 166 -17.82 -14.87 -18.81
CA PRO A 166 -17.85 -13.77 -19.78
C PRO A 166 -19.26 -13.32 -20.18
N ASP A 167 -20.26 -14.21 -20.11
CA ASP A 167 -21.67 -14.01 -20.45
C ASP A 167 -22.49 -13.41 -19.31
N VAL A 168 -21.93 -13.27 -18.12
CA VAL A 168 -22.59 -12.64 -16.97
C VAL A 168 -22.78 -11.15 -17.21
N ASP A 169 -24.02 -10.68 -17.06
CA ASP A 169 -24.34 -9.26 -17.17
C ASP A 169 -23.85 -8.46 -15.95
N ALA A 170 -22.75 -7.75 -16.15
CA ALA A 170 -22.16 -6.91 -15.11
C ALA A 170 -23.09 -5.78 -14.65
N THR A 171 -23.97 -5.27 -15.50
CA THR A 171 -24.91 -4.19 -15.14
C THR A 171 -25.96 -4.67 -14.16
N ARG A 172 -26.28 -5.94 -14.20
CA ARG A 172 -27.19 -6.61 -13.28
C ARG A 172 -26.50 -7.01 -11.98
N TRP A 173 -25.29 -7.61 -12.06
CA TRP A 173 -24.62 -8.18 -10.90
C TRP A 173 -23.85 -7.18 -10.04
N ASN A 174 -23.31 -6.11 -10.62
CA ASN A 174 -22.60 -5.09 -9.83
C ASN A 174 -23.47 -4.47 -8.72
N PRO A 175 -24.76 -4.13 -8.95
CA PRO A 175 -25.64 -3.68 -7.86
C PRO A 175 -25.85 -4.72 -6.76
N VAL A 176 -25.94 -6.02 -7.11
CA VAL A 176 -26.07 -7.11 -6.12
C VAL A 176 -24.81 -7.20 -5.27
N VAL A 177 -23.64 -7.23 -5.90
CA VAL A 177 -22.35 -7.27 -5.22
C VAL A 177 -22.16 -6.04 -4.30
N SER A 178 -22.52 -4.86 -4.78
CA SER A 178 -22.53 -3.64 -3.99
C SER A 178 -23.44 -3.74 -2.76
N ALA A 179 -24.65 -4.26 -2.93
CA ALA A 179 -25.57 -4.46 -1.82
C ALA A 179 -25.01 -5.47 -0.79
N VAL A 180 -24.41 -6.55 -1.26
CA VAL A 180 -23.72 -7.53 -0.39
C VAL A 180 -22.59 -6.85 0.39
N GLY A 181 -21.75 -6.06 -0.27
CA GLY A 181 -20.66 -5.32 0.36
C GLY A 181 -21.13 -4.31 1.42
N ALA A 182 -22.18 -3.56 1.09
CA ALA A 182 -22.78 -2.57 2.00
C ALA A 182 -23.39 -3.24 3.26
N GLU A 183 -24.13 -4.32 3.09
CA GLU A 183 -24.72 -5.05 4.22
C GLU A 183 -23.63 -5.79 5.03
N PHE A 184 -22.62 -6.32 4.36
CA PHE A 184 -21.48 -6.91 5.05
C PHE A 184 -20.73 -5.87 5.90
N PHE A 185 -20.49 -4.68 5.37
CA PHE A 185 -19.89 -3.58 6.13
C PHE A 185 -20.75 -3.15 7.32
N ARG A 186 -22.06 -3.12 7.13
CA ARG A 186 -22.99 -2.74 8.18
C ARG A 186 -22.95 -3.66 9.41
N TYR A 187 -22.82 -4.97 9.18
CA TYR A 187 -22.95 -5.99 10.23
C TYR A 187 -21.64 -6.75 10.54
N ALA A 188 -20.60 -6.57 9.72
CA ALA A 188 -19.32 -7.24 9.86
C ALA A 188 -18.15 -6.27 9.74
N THR A 189 -17.13 -6.63 8.96
CA THR A 189 -15.97 -5.80 8.63
C THR A 189 -16.14 -5.15 7.25
N LYS A 190 -15.19 -4.34 6.83
CA LYS A 190 -15.14 -3.82 5.47
C LYS A 190 -14.88 -4.98 4.49
N MET A 191 -15.67 -5.03 3.42
CA MET A 191 -15.38 -5.92 2.30
C MET A 191 -14.53 -5.17 1.29
N HIS A 192 -13.31 -5.64 1.09
CA HIS A 192 -12.34 -5.05 0.21
C HIS A 192 -12.34 -5.80 -1.13
N PHE A 193 -12.83 -5.16 -2.19
CA PHE A 193 -12.92 -5.77 -3.52
C PHE A 193 -11.56 -5.71 -4.21
N TYR A 194 -10.69 -6.64 -3.86
CA TYR A 194 -9.25 -6.59 -4.16
C TYR A 194 -8.93 -6.44 -5.65
N LEU A 195 -9.55 -7.25 -6.53
CA LEU A 195 -9.29 -7.16 -7.97
C LEU A 195 -9.87 -5.88 -8.58
N ALA A 196 -11.02 -5.42 -8.10
CA ALA A 196 -11.61 -4.16 -8.55
C ALA A 196 -10.72 -2.96 -8.21
N GLU A 197 -10.13 -2.92 -7.04
CA GLU A 197 -9.17 -1.87 -6.66
C GLU A 197 -7.88 -1.91 -7.49
N LYS A 198 -7.46 -3.08 -7.93
CA LYS A 198 -6.33 -3.24 -8.85
C LYS A 198 -6.73 -3.04 -10.31
N THR A 199 -7.97 -2.61 -10.56
CA THR A 199 -8.54 -2.34 -11.89
C THR A 199 -8.50 -3.55 -12.83
N VAL A 200 -8.66 -4.74 -12.26
CA VAL A 200 -8.81 -5.97 -13.01
C VAL A 200 -10.30 -6.27 -13.14
N GLY A 201 -10.86 -6.16 -14.35
CA GLY A 201 -12.23 -6.54 -14.60
C GLY A 201 -13.24 -5.39 -14.79
N ARG A 202 -14.52 -5.70 -14.57
CA ARG A 202 -15.69 -4.86 -14.89
C ARG A 202 -16.34 -4.33 -13.60
N THR A 203 -15.77 -3.33 -13.00
CA THR A 203 -16.11 -2.82 -11.67
C THR A 203 -15.81 -3.87 -10.59
N PHE A 204 -16.77 -4.67 -10.13
CA PHE A 204 -16.53 -5.71 -9.12
C PHE A 204 -16.25 -7.09 -9.73
N LEU A 205 -16.73 -7.34 -10.95
CA LEU A 205 -16.65 -8.65 -11.60
C LEU A 205 -15.36 -8.76 -12.43
N THR A 206 -14.67 -9.86 -12.28
CA THR A 206 -13.43 -10.15 -13.01
C THR A 206 -13.57 -11.47 -13.77
N THR A 207 -13.37 -11.46 -15.09
CA THR A 207 -13.33 -12.66 -15.92
C THR A 207 -11.90 -13.20 -16.04
N ILE A 208 -11.77 -14.47 -16.43
CA ILE A 208 -10.48 -15.06 -16.75
C ILE A 208 -9.74 -14.25 -17.83
N ASP A 209 -10.46 -13.75 -18.83
CA ASP A 209 -9.85 -12.95 -19.90
C ASP A 209 -9.40 -11.56 -19.44
N ASP A 210 -10.06 -10.96 -18.45
CA ASP A 210 -9.60 -9.74 -17.81
C ASP A 210 -8.25 -9.97 -17.13
N ILE A 211 -8.10 -11.06 -16.37
CA ILE A 211 -6.83 -11.41 -15.71
C ILE A 211 -5.75 -11.73 -16.74
N ARG A 212 -6.05 -12.50 -17.78
CA ARG A 212 -5.11 -12.78 -18.87
C ARG A 212 -4.65 -11.51 -19.57
N THR A 213 -5.56 -10.58 -19.78
CA THR A 213 -5.25 -9.27 -20.38
C THR A 213 -4.36 -8.45 -19.47
N TYR A 214 -4.63 -8.46 -18.17
CA TYR A 214 -3.79 -7.82 -17.16
C TYR A 214 -2.38 -8.43 -17.14
N LEU A 215 -2.26 -9.75 -17.12
CA LEU A 215 -0.99 -10.46 -17.10
C LEU A 215 -0.16 -10.26 -18.40
N ARG A 216 -0.81 -10.22 -19.59
CA ARG A 216 -0.12 -9.97 -20.88
C ARG A 216 0.51 -8.58 -20.97
N ARG A 217 -0.04 -7.59 -20.29
CA ARG A 217 0.45 -6.21 -20.30
C ARG A 217 1.67 -5.98 -19.41
N GLY A 218 2.33 -7.05 -18.97
CA GLY A 218 3.53 -6.99 -18.13
C GLY A 218 3.15 -6.60 -16.70
N ALA A 219 2.27 -7.36 -16.11
CA ALA A 219 1.93 -7.20 -14.71
C ALA A 219 3.17 -7.42 -13.84
N HIS A 220 3.82 -6.35 -13.46
CA HIS A 220 4.88 -6.35 -12.44
C HIS A 220 4.29 -6.29 -11.03
N ASN A 221 3.00 -6.57 -10.89
CA ASN A 221 2.35 -6.64 -9.59
C ASN A 221 2.41 -8.08 -9.07
N PHE A 222 3.55 -8.44 -8.52
CA PHE A 222 3.80 -9.76 -7.95
C PHE A 222 2.95 -10.01 -6.70
N VAL A 223 2.58 -8.97 -5.98
CA VAL A 223 1.68 -9.04 -4.82
C VAL A 223 0.29 -9.50 -5.27
N LEU A 224 -0.25 -8.97 -6.37
CA LEU A 224 -1.52 -9.45 -6.93
C LEU A 224 -1.47 -10.95 -7.26
N ILE A 225 -0.38 -11.43 -7.84
CA ILE A 225 -0.22 -12.85 -8.15
C ILE A 225 -0.18 -13.67 -6.84
N SER A 226 0.52 -13.17 -5.82
CA SER A 226 0.59 -13.83 -4.51
C SER A 226 -0.80 -13.96 -3.87
N GLU A 227 -1.64 -12.93 -3.98
CA GLU A 227 -3.02 -12.97 -3.49
C GLU A 227 -3.89 -13.92 -4.33
N LEU A 228 -3.75 -13.92 -5.66
CA LEU A 228 -4.44 -14.90 -6.52
C LEU A 228 -4.08 -16.35 -6.16
N LEU A 229 -2.84 -16.62 -5.74
CA LEU A 229 -2.44 -17.94 -5.26
C LEU A 229 -3.14 -18.36 -3.95
N LEU A 230 -3.71 -17.42 -3.19
CA LEU A 230 -4.48 -17.66 -1.97
C LEU A 230 -5.99 -17.83 -2.26
N THR A 231 -6.43 -17.69 -3.49
CA THR A 231 -7.84 -17.74 -3.87
C THR A 231 -8.53 -18.96 -3.26
N GLU A 232 -9.53 -18.72 -2.43
CA GLU A 232 -10.35 -19.73 -1.76
C GLU A 232 -11.83 -19.42 -1.99
N ARG A 233 -12.55 -20.32 -2.67
CA ARG A 233 -13.98 -20.14 -2.92
C ARG A 233 -14.76 -20.11 -1.61
N LEU A 234 -15.53 -19.04 -1.41
CA LEU A 234 -16.52 -18.96 -0.33
C LEU A 234 -17.90 -19.34 -0.83
N VAL A 235 -18.39 -18.69 -1.89
CA VAL A 235 -19.76 -18.88 -2.39
C VAL A 235 -19.77 -18.79 -3.93
N GLY A 236 -20.75 -19.43 -4.59
CA GLY A 236 -20.99 -19.33 -6.02
C GLY A 236 -20.46 -20.50 -6.85
N ASP A 237 -20.25 -20.28 -8.14
CA ASP A 237 -19.96 -21.31 -9.14
C ASP A 237 -18.59 -21.98 -8.92
N GLU A 238 -18.62 -23.24 -8.52
CA GLU A 238 -17.43 -24.05 -8.26
C GLU A 238 -16.66 -24.37 -9.54
N SER A 239 -17.36 -24.60 -10.64
CA SER A 239 -16.72 -24.93 -11.92
C SER A 239 -15.97 -23.72 -12.50
N LEU A 240 -16.45 -22.50 -12.27
CA LEU A 240 -15.75 -21.29 -12.62
C LEU A 240 -14.40 -21.17 -11.90
N ILE A 241 -14.38 -21.52 -10.60
CA ILE A 241 -13.13 -21.45 -9.82
C ILE A 241 -12.14 -22.51 -10.25
N ALA A 242 -12.60 -23.72 -10.56
CA ALA A 242 -11.75 -24.74 -11.16
C ALA A 242 -11.15 -24.29 -12.51
N ASP A 243 -11.89 -23.50 -13.30
CA ASP A 243 -11.37 -22.88 -14.52
C ASP A 243 -10.33 -21.79 -14.20
N VAL A 244 -10.59 -20.92 -13.21
CA VAL A 244 -9.60 -19.90 -12.75
C VAL A 244 -8.32 -20.56 -12.26
N GLU A 245 -8.43 -21.62 -11.48
CA GLU A 245 -7.27 -22.38 -10.99
C GLU A 245 -6.45 -22.91 -12.18
N ARG A 246 -7.07 -23.65 -13.09
CA ARG A 246 -6.41 -24.26 -14.24
C ARG A 246 -5.82 -23.23 -15.22
N GLU A 247 -6.52 -22.13 -15.48
CA GLU A 247 -6.21 -21.23 -16.59
C GLU A 247 -5.39 -20.01 -16.16
N ILE A 248 -5.33 -19.72 -14.87
CA ILE A 248 -4.60 -18.56 -14.30
C ILE A 248 -3.63 -19.01 -13.22
N ILE A 249 -4.12 -19.65 -12.16
CA ILE A 249 -3.30 -19.92 -10.96
C ILE A 249 -2.22 -20.95 -11.28
N ASP A 250 -2.56 -22.02 -11.97
CA ASP A 250 -1.63 -23.08 -12.36
C ASP A 250 -0.47 -22.60 -13.23
N LEU A 251 -0.63 -21.47 -13.94
CA LEU A 251 0.43 -20.89 -14.76
C LEU A 251 1.68 -20.49 -13.96
N PHE A 252 1.54 -20.27 -12.66
CA PHE A 252 2.62 -19.84 -11.76
C PHE A 252 3.27 -21.00 -11.00
N TYR A 253 2.74 -22.21 -11.12
CA TYR A 253 3.32 -23.40 -10.49
C TYR A 253 4.41 -24.05 -11.36
N HIS A 254 5.28 -24.84 -10.73
CA HIS A 254 6.44 -25.40 -11.42
C HIS A 254 6.06 -26.45 -12.48
N GLU A 255 5.29 -27.47 -12.09
CA GLU A 255 5.01 -28.62 -12.97
C GLU A 255 4.00 -28.30 -14.07
N GLN A 256 2.98 -27.51 -13.78
CA GLN A 256 1.86 -27.20 -14.68
C GLN A 256 1.96 -25.80 -15.29
N GLY A 257 2.89 -24.99 -14.79
CA GLY A 257 3.01 -23.59 -15.13
C GLY A 257 3.68 -23.31 -16.47
N ARG A 258 3.67 -22.04 -16.84
CA ARG A 258 4.49 -21.50 -17.92
C ARG A 258 5.82 -21.06 -17.36
N PRO A 259 6.96 -21.62 -17.80
CA PRO A 259 8.28 -21.35 -17.21
C PRO A 259 8.58 -19.86 -17.04
N ARG A 260 8.25 -19.02 -18.02
CA ARG A 260 8.47 -17.56 -17.94
C ARG A 260 7.62 -16.88 -16.87
N LEU A 261 6.38 -17.31 -16.68
CA LEU A 261 5.49 -16.71 -15.65
C LEU A 261 5.91 -17.18 -14.27
N HIS A 262 6.21 -18.46 -14.11
CA HIS A 262 6.74 -19.02 -12.87
C HIS A 262 8.05 -18.33 -12.44
N GLU A 263 9.02 -18.26 -13.36
CA GLU A 263 10.29 -17.58 -13.09
C GLU A 263 10.12 -16.09 -12.80
N GLY A 264 9.31 -15.40 -13.60
CA GLY A 264 9.03 -13.96 -13.42
C GLY A 264 8.38 -13.65 -12.08
N TYR A 265 7.42 -14.48 -11.65
CA TYR A 265 6.79 -14.37 -10.35
C TYR A 265 7.80 -14.54 -9.21
N LEU A 266 8.60 -15.62 -9.23
CA LEU A 266 9.58 -15.88 -8.17
C LEU A 266 10.63 -14.76 -8.08
N ARG A 267 11.14 -14.27 -9.21
CA ARG A 267 12.11 -13.17 -9.24
C ARG A 267 11.54 -11.89 -8.66
N GLY A 268 10.31 -11.55 -9.00
CA GLY A 268 9.64 -10.38 -8.46
C GLY A 268 9.39 -10.49 -6.96
N MET A 269 8.90 -11.65 -6.50
CA MET A 269 8.65 -11.88 -5.08
C MET A 269 9.92 -11.91 -4.23
N ILE A 270 11.04 -12.36 -4.76
CA ILE A 270 12.34 -12.22 -4.08
C ILE A 270 12.63 -10.75 -3.78
N GLY A 271 12.41 -9.84 -4.75
CA GLY A 271 12.57 -8.40 -4.54
C GLY A 271 11.68 -7.87 -3.41
N GLU A 272 10.39 -8.22 -3.40
CA GLU A 272 9.43 -7.84 -2.34
C GLU A 272 9.86 -8.36 -0.96
N VAL A 273 10.28 -9.62 -0.87
CA VAL A 273 10.77 -10.20 0.39
C VAL A 273 12.04 -9.50 0.88
N HIS A 274 12.96 -9.13 0.00
CA HIS A 274 14.15 -8.36 0.39
C HIS A 274 13.82 -6.96 0.90
N GLU A 275 12.86 -6.29 0.31
CA GLU A 275 12.36 -5.00 0.81
C GLU A 275 11.77 -5.17 2.22
N GLN A 276 10.96 -6.19 2.41
CA GLN A 276 10.33 -6.48 3.71
C GLN A 276 11.35 -6.87 4.79
N LEU A 277 12.47 -7.51 4.44
CA LEU A 277 13.53 -7.85 5.38
C LEU A 277 14.37 -6.64 5.85
N ARG A 278 14.23 -5.49 5.20
CA ARG A 278 14.95 -4.25 5.55
C ARG A 278 14.30 -3.43 6.67
N PHE A 279 13.29 -3.96 7.36
CA PHE A 279 12.69 -3.24 8.48
C PHE A 279 13.71 -3.03 9.62
N ASP A 280 13.62 -1.87 10.26
CA ASP A 280 14.51 -1.48 11.35
C ASP A 280 13.95 -2.00 12.68
N LEU A 281 14.64 -2.97 13.30
CA LEU A 281 14.28 -3.50 14.63
C LEU A 281 14.43 -2.46 15.75
N SER A 282 15.19 -1.39 15.54
CA SER A 282 15.30 -0.29 16.49
C SER A 282 14.14 0.72 16.40
N SER A 283 13.30 0.58 15.38
CA SER A 283 12.10 1.40 15.22
C SER A 283 11.11 1.13 16.36
N PRO A 284 10.53 2.16 16.97
CA PRO A 284 9.48 1.97 17.97
C PRO A 284 8.17 1.44 17.36
N TRP A 285 8.05 1.45 16.03
CA TRP A 285 6.87 0.99 15.33
C TRP A 285 6.82 -0.53 15.23
N VAL A 286 5.84 -1.09 15.87
CA VAL A 286 5.52 -2.52 15.81
C VAL A 286 4.42 -2.73 14.78
N SER A 287 4.70 -3.52 13.75
CA SER A 287 3.74 -3.90 12.71
C SER A 287 3.80 -5.41 12.49
N PRO A 288 3.05 -6.21 13.26
CA PRO A 288 3.05 -7.65 13.13
C PRO A 288 2.66 -8.13 11.72
N LYS A 289 1.68 -7.45 11.09
CA LYS A 289 1.23 -7.74 9.73
C LYS A 289 2.35 -7.53 8.72
N THR A 290 2.97 -6.35 8.71
CA THR A 290 3.98 -5.99 7.69
C THR A 290 5.32 -6.67 7.92
N HIS A 291 5.84 -6.66 9.16
CA HIS A 291 7.18 -7.17 9.47
C HIS A 291 7.24 -8.69 9.62
N GLY A 292 6.10 -9.33 9.88
CA GLY A 292 6.05 -10.78 10.13
C GLY A 292 5.13 -11.54 9.18
N LEU A 293 3.81 -11.31 9.28
CA LEU A 293 2.83 -12.14 8.57
C LEU A 293 2.97 -12.05 7.05
N ARG A 294 3.07 -10.84 6.50
CA ARG A 294 3.20 -10.63 5.05
C ARG A 294 4.49 -11.25 4.50
N LEU A 295 5.59 -11.14 5.25
CA LEU A 295 6.85 -11.77 4.88
C LEU A 295 6.74 -13.30 4.80
N ILE A 296 6.13 -13.93 5.83
CA ILE A 296 5.94 -15.38 5.84
C ILE A 296 4.96 -15.82 4.75
N HIS A 297 3.89 -15.06 4.48
CA HIS A 297 2.97 -15.32 3.38
C HIS A 297 3.70 -15.32 2.03
N ASN A 298 4.54 -14.33 1.78
CA ASN A 298 5.29 -14.24 0.53
C ASN A 298 6.29 -15.41 0.37
N LEU A 299 6.99 -15.78 1.44
CA LEU A 299 7.88 -16.94 1.44
C LEU A 299 7.11 -18.24 1.17
N THR A 300 6.00 -18.46 1.87
CA THR A 300 5.20 -19.68 1.70
C THR A 300 4.56 -19.76 0.33
N ASN A 301 4.14 -18.64 -0.26
CA ASN A 301 3.59 -18.59 -1.61
C ASN A 301 4.62 -18.94 -2.67
N MET A 302 5.87 -18.48 -2.53
CA MET A 302 6.95 -18.94 -3.42
C MET A 302 7.23 -20.44 -3.25
N LEU A 303 7.35 -20.91 -2.01
CA LEU A 303 7.66 -22.32 -1.74
C LEU A 303 6.56 -23.26 -2.23
N LYS A 304 5.28 -22.90 -2.07
CA LYS A 304 4.20 -23.75 -2.58
C LYS A 304 4.19 -23.86 -4.10
N THR A 305 4.56 -22.79 -4.82
CA THR A 305 4.64 -22.85 -6.28
C THR A 305 5.81 -23.71 -6.77
N ILE A 306 6.91 -23.77 -6.03
CA ILE A 306 8.07 -24.62 -6.32
C ILE A 306 7.78 -26.10 -6.09
N HIS A 307 7.03 -26.40 -5.03
CA HIS A 307 6.71 -27.77 -4.61
C HIS A 307 5.35 -28.27 -5.11
N ASP A 308 4.67 -27.49 -5.96
CA ASP A 308 3.35 -27.82 -6.54
C ASP A 308 2.29 -28.14 -5.47
N ILE A 309 2.30 -27.39 -4.37
CA ILE A 309 1.36 -27.53 -3.25
C ILE A 309 0.13 -26.66 -3.48
N ARG A 310 -1.05 -27.29 -3.50
CA ARG A 310 -2.34 -26.61 -3.60
C ARG A 310 -2.92 -26.41 -2.20
N ALA A 311 -2.68 -25.25 -1.62
CA ALA A 311 -3.19 -24.83 -0.31
C ALA A 311 -3.58 -23.36 -0.34
N HIS A 312 -4.60 -22.97 0.41
CA HIS A 312 -5.11 -21.61 0.40
C HIS A 312 -4.51 -20.72 1.51
N GLY A 313 -3.77 -21.27 2.46
CA GLY A 313 -3.19 -20.50 3.55
C GLY A 313 -1.78 -20.95 3.90
N SER A 314 -0.97 -20.01 4.45
CA SER A 314 0.44 -20.28 4.81
C SER A 314 0.59 -21.38 5.83
N ARG A 315 -0.33 -21.49 6.78
CA ARG A 315 -0.30 -22.56 7.80
C ARG A 315 -0.42 -23.94 7.19
N GLU A 316 -1.40 -24.13 6.33
CA GLU A 316 -1.62 -25.38 5.60
C GLU A 316 -0.45 -25.68 4.66
N THR A 317 0.03 -24.65 3.96
CA THR A 317 1.21 -24.76 3.09
C THR A 317 2.42 -25.26 3.85
N LEU A 318 2.71 -24.71 5.03
CA LEU A 318 3.86 -25.14 5.86
C LEU A 318 3.73 -26.57 6.34
N GLU A 319 2.51 -27.02 6.69
CA GLU A 319 2.28 -28.44 7.06
C GLU A 319 2.53 -29.37 5.87
N LEU A 320 2.05 -29.03 4.68
CA LEU A 320 2.26 -29.83 3.49
C LEU A 320 3.72 -29.82 3.04
N LEU A 321 4.43 -28.69 3.19
CA LEU A 321 5.86 -28.59 2.89
C LEU A 321 6.70 -29.53 3.76
N LYS A 322 6.39 -29.69 5.04
CA LYS A 322 7.08 -30.63 5.93
C LYS A 322 6.99 -32.09 5.43
N VAL A 323 5.86 -32.41 4.79
CA VAL A 323 5.63 -33.76 4.22
C VAL A 323 6.28 -33.89 2.83
N ARG A 324 6.15 -32.86 1.99
CA ARG A 324 6.64 -32.88 0.61
C ARG A 324 8.16 -32.76 0.51
N ASP A 325 8.76 -32.01 1.43
CA ASP A 325 10.21 -31.77 1.50
C ASP A 325 10.73 -32.00 2.93
N PRO A 326 10.84 -33.28 3.36
CA PRO A 326 11.24 -33.63 4.71
C PRO A 326 12.67 -33.24 5.06
N GLY A 327 13.55 -33.02 4.06
CA GLY A 327 14.91 -32.54 4.26
C GLY A 327 14.97 -31.15 4.90
N ASN A 328 13.98 -30.31 4.64
CA ASN A 328 13.86 -28.93 5.15
C ASN A 328 12.73 -28.80 6.18
N ALA A 329 12.22 -29.91 6.75
CA ALA A 329 11.11 -29.88 7.72
C ALA A 329 11.39 -28.98 8.94
N GLY A 330 12.65 -28.87 9.36
CA GLY A 330 13.07 -27.98 10.44
C GLY A 330 12.89 -26.50 10.13
N LEU A 331 13.19 -26.08 8.89
CA LEU A 331 12.95 -24.73 8.40
C LEU A 331 11.43 -24.41 8.42
N TYR A 332 10.61 -25.30 7.86
CA TYR A 332 9.17 -25.11 7.79
C TYR A 332 8.50 -25.10 9.18
N ALA A 333 9.00 -25.93 10.10
CA ALA A 333 8.56 -25.92 11.50
C ALA A 333 8.94 -24.57 12.17
N GLY A 334 10.15 -24.09 11.94
CA GLY A 334 10.58 -22.78 12.45
C GLY A 334 9.73 -21.62 11.93
N LEU A 335 9.45 -21.59 10.62
CA LEU A 335 8.56 -20.59 10.02
C LEU A 335 7.13 -20.68 10.60
N GLN A 336 6.63 -21.89 10.82
CA GLN A 336 5.31 -22.10 11.40
C GLN A 336 5.19 -21.63 12.85
N ASP A 337 6.23 -21.84 13.65
CA ASP A 337 6.31 -21.37 15.03
C ASP A 337 6.22 -19.83 15.06
N VAL A 338 7.09 -19.16 14.30
CA VAL A 338 7.09 -17.70 14.16
C VAL A 338 5.74 -17.19 13.67
N PHE A 339 5.19 -17.83 12.64
CA PHE A 339 3.88 -17.48 12.10
C PHE A 339 2.78 -17.61 13.14
N SER A 340 2.75 -18.72 13.89
CA SER A 340 1.73 -18.98 14.91
C SER A 340 1.78 -17.96 16.05
N PHE A 341 2.98 -17.54 16.44
CA PHE A 341 3.14 -16.52 17.47
C PHE A 341 2.70 -15.14 16.96
N ILE A 342 3.21 -14.69 15.81
CA ILE A 342 2.92 -13.35 15.30
C ILE A 342 1.43 -13.22 14.93
N GLU A 343 0.83 -14.25 14.31
CA GLU A 343 -0.60 -14.27 13.96
C GLU A 343 -1.48 -14.22 15.23
N MET A 344 -1.13 -15.00 16.28
CA MET A 344 -1.85 -14.95 17.55
C MET A 344 -1.70 -13.60 18.24
N PHE A 345 -0.50 -13.02 18.23
CA PHE A 345 -0.28 -11.69 18.78
C PHE A 345 -1.10 -10.63 18.03
N PHE A 346 -1.05 -10.62 16.71
CA PHE A 346 -1.81 -9.68 15.88
C PHE A 346 -3.32 -9.83 16.08
N TYR A 347 -3.82 -11.06 16.06
CA TYR A 347 -5.22 -11.37 16.31
C TYR A 347 -5.70 -10.83 17.65
N VAL A 348 -4.99 -11.14 18.75
CA VAL A 348 -5.38 -10.69 20.10
C VAL A 348 -5.25 -9.17 20.22
N TYR A 349 -4.23 -8.57 19.59
CA TYR A 349 -4.08 -7.11 19.55
C TYR A 349 -5.26 -6.43 18.87
N GLN A 350 -5.64 -6.89 17.66
CA GLN A 350 -6.80 -6.32 16.94
C GLN A 350 -8.10 -6.45 17.75
N LEU A 351 -8.31 -7.56 18.41
CA LEU A 351 -9.51 -7.76 19.23
C LEU A 351 -9.55 -6.93 20.52
N MET A 352 -8.43 -6.73 21.17
CA MET A 352 -8.37 -6.14 22.51
C MET A 352 -7.91 -4.68 22.55
N VAL A 353 -7.28 -4.19 21.48
CA VAL A 353 -6.70 -2.82 21.47
C VAL A 353 -7.20 -2.01 20.29
N SER A 354 -6.86 -2.37 19.06
CA SER A 354 -7.19 -1.60 17.86
C SER A 354 -7.09 -2.47 16.62
N VAL A 355 -7.96 -2.25 15.65
CA VAL A 355 -7.90 -2.90 14.32
C VAL A 355 -6.72 -2.40 13.48
N GLU A 356 -6.02 -1.34 13.89
CA GLU A 356 -4.86 -0.82 13.18
C GLU A 356 -3.71 -1.83 13.14
N ASP A 357 -2.99 -1.86 12.04
CA ASP A 357 -1.88 -2.79 11.79
C ASP A 357 -0.59 -2.43 12.54
N THR A 358 -0.51 -1.21 13.09
CA THR A 358 0.71 -0.67 13.69
C THR A 358 0.45 0.05 15.00
N PHE A 359 1.44 -0.01 15.91
CA PHE A 359 1.43 0.78 17.14
C PHE A 359 2.84 1.19 17.55
N ASP A 360 2.95 2.23 18.38
CA ASP A 360 4.22 2.70 18.94
C ASP A 360 4.54 1.99 20.27
N SER A 361 5.63 1.23 20.30
CA SER A 361 6.09 0.52 21.51
C SER A 361 6.62 1.45 22.62
N ASN A 362 6.87 2.72 22.32
CA ASN A 362 7.27 3.75 23.31
C ASN A 362 6.07 4.49 23.91
N ASP A 363 4.88 4.30 23.35
CA ASP A 363 3.68 4.89 23.93
C ASP A 363 3.30 4.17 25.24
N ALA A 364 3.36 4.91 26.36
CA ALA A 364 3.05 4.37 27.69
C ALA A 364 1.60 3.85 27.82
N VAL A 365 0.70 4.26 26.93
CA VAL A 365 -0.69 3.80 26.93
C VAL A 365 -0.87 2.60 26.05
N ALA A 366 -0.27 2.58 24.86
CA ALA A 366 -0.18 1.37 24.04
C ALA A 366 0.42 0.23 24.88
N VAL A 367 1.53 0.49 25.58
CA VAL A 367 2.17 -0.50 26.47
C VAL A 367 1.24 -0.96 27.61
N ARG A 368 0.37 -0.10 28.17
CA ARG A 368 -0.62 -0.54 29.17
C ARG A 368 -1.73 -1.42 28.58
N HIS A 369 -2.17 -1.12 27.38
CA HIS A 369 -3.11 -1.99 26.68
C HIS A 369 -2.45 -3.33 26.28
N LEU A 370 -1.17 -3.28 25.91
CA LEU A 370 -0.40 -4.49 25.63
C LEU A 370 -0.19 -5.40 26.85
N ASP A 371 -0.24 -4.89 28.08
CA ASP A 371 -0.21 -5.77 29.27
C ASP A 371 -1.36 -6.78 29.23
N ARG A 372 -2.57 -6.34 28.86
CA ARG A 372 -3.75 -7.22 28.75
C ARG A 372 -3.60 -8.24 27.62
N VAL A 373 -3.04 -7.80 26.49
CA VAL A 373 -2.71 -8.69 25.36
C VAL A 373 -1.69 -9.74 25.81
N ALA A 374 -0.62 -9.29 26.48
CA ALA A 374 0.44 -10.16 26.98
C ALA A 374 -0.10 -11.19 27.99
N GLU A 375 -0.93 -10.77 28.94
CA GLU A 375 -1.57 -11.66 29.91
C GLU A 375 -2.48 -12.69 29.22
N ALA A 376 -3.26 -12.27 28.21
CA ALA A 376 -4.09 -13.19 27.42
C ALA A 376 -3.24 -14.22 26.67
N LEU A 377 -2.04 -13.82 26.20
CA LEU A 377 -1.05 -14.69 25.57
C LEU A 377 -0.23 -15.51 26.57
N GLY A 378 -0.50 -15.42 27.87
CA GLY A 378 0.18 -16.16 28.91
C GLY A 378 1.51 -15.58 29.40
N PHE A 379 1.83 -14.31 29.06
CA PHE A 379 3.01 -13.62 29.59
C PHE A 379 2.70 -13.01 30.96
N ALA A 380 3.06 -13.73 32.05
CA ALA A 380 2.91 -13.21 33.41
C ALA A 380 3.99 -12.19 33.77
N PRO A 381 3.74 -11.26 34.72
CA PRO A 381 4.78 -10.39 35.24
C PRO A 381 5.94 -11.19 35.83
N GLN A 382 7.18 -10.70 35.65
CA GLN A 382 8.36 -11.35 36.22
C GLN A 382 9.20 -10.31 36.97
N GLY A 383 9.05 -10.29 38.29
CA GLY A 383 9.69 -9.25 39.12
C GLY A 383 9.20 -7.85 38.69
N PRO A 384 10.12 -6.90 38.40
CA PRO A 384 9.74 -5.55 37.95
C PRO A 384 9.36 -5.47 36.46
N VAL A 385 9.51 -6.57 35.68
CA VAL A 385 9.30 -6.55 34.24
C VAL A 385 7.81 -6.78 33.95
N ARG A 386 7.20 -5.80 33.26
CA ARG A 386 5.79 -5.83 32.87
C ARG A 386 5.52 -6.88 31.79
N PRO A 387 4.30 -7.46 31.75
CA PRO A 387 3.90 -8.44 30.74
C PRO A 387 4.12 -7.93 29.31
N ALA A 388 3.76 -6.68 29.02
CA ALA A 388 3.95 -6.05 27.71
C ALA A 388 5.41 -6.03 27.24
N LEU A 389 6.35 -5.73 28.14
CA LEU A 389 7.78 -5.73 27.78
C LEU A 389 8.28 -7.14 27.47
N ARG A 390 7.77 -8.15 28.17
CA ARG A 390 8.10 -9.55 27.88
C ARG A 390 7.53 -10.00 26.54
N LEU A 391 6.31 -9.58 26.24
CA LEU A 391 5.67 -9.85 24.94
C LEU A 391 6.48 -9.19 23.80
N LEU A 392 6.83 -7.91 23.94
CA LEU A 392 7.60 -7.19 22.93
C LEU A 392 9.01 -7.76 22.76
N THR A 393 9.69 -8.12 23.86
CA THR A 393 10.98 -8.82 23.78
C THR A 393 10.84 -10.09 22.96
N HIS A 394 9.87 -10.92 23.27
CA HIS A 394 9.63 -12.16 22.53
C HIS A 394 9.24 -11.92 21.07
N TYR A 395 8.46 -10.88 20.79
CA TYR A 395 8.14 -10.49 19.42
C TYR A 395 9.41 -10.13 18.60
N TYR A 396 10.32 -9.37 19.19
CA TYR A 396 11.58 -9.03 18.51
C TYR A 396 12.51 -10.25 18.37
N GLU A 397 12.52 -11.15 19.33
CA GLU A 397 13.24 -12.44 19.23
C GLU A 397 12.70 -13.30 18.07
N GLU A 398 11.37 -13.37 17.90
CA GLU A 398 10.76 -14.09 16.78
C GLU A 398 10.99 -13.39 15.41
N LEU A 399 11.02 -12.07 15.37
CA LEU A 399 11.43 -11.34 14.14
C LEU A 399 12.90 -11.58 13.79
N ASP A 400 13.80 -11.64 14.77
CA ASP A 400 15.21 -11.96 14.54
C ASP A 400 15.39 -13.41 14.07
N ARG A 401 14.61 -14.33 14.66
CA ARG A 401 14.51 -15.70 14.18
C ARG A 401 14.02 -15.76 12.73
N LEU A 402 13.00 -14.98 12.36
CA LEU A 402 12.51 -14.88 10.99
C LEU A 402 13.58 -14.36 10.03
N ARG A 403 14.38 -13.37 10.45
CA ARG A 403 15.53 -12.88 9.68
C ARG A 403 16.59 -13.96 9.41
N THR A 404 16.67 -14.94 10.27
CA THR A 404 17.57 -16.09 10.09
C THR A 404 16.96 -17.19 9.18
N LEU A 405 15.63 -17.40 9.26
CA LEU A 405 14.93 -18.40 8.47
C LEU A 405 14.63 -17.96 7.03
N ALA A 406 14.29 -16.69 6.83
CA ALA A 406 13.92 -16.17 5.52
C ALA A 406 15.03 -16.29 4.46
N PRO A 407 16.31 -16.00 4.75
CA PRO A 407 17.40 -16.26 3.80
C PRO A 407 17.55 -17.73 3.42
N GLN A 408 17.27 -18.66 4.33
CA GLN A 408 17.32 -20.10 4.02
C GLN A 408 16.20 -20.48 3.04
N ALA A 409 14.98 -20.00 3.25
CA ALA A 409 13.88 -20.18 2.33
C ALA A 409 14.17 -19.53 0.96
N LEU A 410 14.72 -18.31 0.95
CA LEU A 410 15.14 -17.65 -0.29
C LEU A 410 16.26 -18.39 -1.03
N ALA A 411 17.19 -19.01 -0.31
CA ALA A 411 18.24 -19.83 -0.92
C ALA A 411 17.64 -21.03 -1.69
N MET A 412 16.58 -21.65 -1.14
CA MET A 412 15.86 -22.73 -1.84
C MET A 412 15.19 -22.21 -3.12
N VAL A 413 14.52 -21.03 -3.05
CA VAL A 413 13.91 -20.42 -4.22
C VAL A 413 14.95 -20.08 -5.28
N ASN A 414 16.08 -19.51 -4.89
CA ASN A 414 17.18 -19.21 -5.81
C ASN A 414 17.78 -20.47 -6.43
N GLN A 415 17.97 -21.54 -5.65
CA GLN A 415 18.44 -22.83 -6.17
C GLN A 415 17.48 -23.43 -7.20
N HIS A 416 16.16 -23.31 -6.92
CA HIS A 416 15.14 -23.73 -7.88
C HIS A 416 15.21 -22.90 -9.18
N LEU A 417 15.29 -21.58 -9.07
CA LEU A 417 15.42 -20.69 -10.22
C LEU A 417 16.64 -21.01 -11.08
N GLN A 418 17.78 -21.32 -10.48
CA GLN A 418 18.96 -21.73 -11.20
C GLN A 418 18.71 -22.97 -12.06
N ARG A 419 18.07 -23.99 -11.50
CA ARG A 419 17.71 -25.22 -12.23
C ARG A 419 16.77 -24.95 -13.40
N VAL A 420 15.74 -24.13 -13.18
CA VAL A 420 14.75 -23.78 -14.22
C VAL A 420 15.38 -22.94 -15.32
N THR A 421 16.22 -21.98 -14.99
CA THR A 421 16.90 -21.12 -15.98
C THR A 421 17.85 -21.93 -16.87
N VAL A 422 18.63 -22.81 -16.27
CA VAL A 422 19.52 -23.73 -17.03
C VAL A 422 18.71 -24.65 -17.96
N PHE A 423 17.60 -25.19 -17.45
CA PHE A 423 16.72 -26.04 -18.24
C PHE A 423 16.09 -25.29 -19.42
N ASN A 424 15.63 -24.07 -19.19
CA ASN A 424 15.03 -23.22 -20.22
C ASN A 424 16.04 -22.77 -21.27
N GLN A 425 17.30 -22.51 -20.91
CA GLN A 425 18.37 -22.21 -21.86
C GLN A 425 18.70 -23.41 -22.75
N ILE A 426 18.73 -24.59 -22.16
CA ILE A 426 18.97 -25.86 -22.93
C ILE A 426 17.79 -26.11 -23.86
N THR A 427 16.55 -25.95 -23.42
CA THR A 427 15.35 -26.19 -24.23
C THR A 427 15.10 -25.12 -25.29
N ALA A 428 15.56 -23.88 -25.08
CA ALA A 428 15.51 -22.81 -26.08
C ALA A 428 16.54 -22.91 -27.20
N GLY A 429 17.36 -23.95 -27.20
CA GLY A 429 18.33 -24.24 -28.28
C GLY A 429 19.60 -23.39 -28.27
N GLY A 430 19.84 -22.65 -27.18
CA GLY A 430 21.11 -21.94 -26.97
C GLY A 430 22.22 -22.95 -26.68
N ARG A 431 23.12 -23.17 -27.66
CA ARG A 431 24.28 -24.01 -27.43
C ARG A 431 25.38 -23.21 -26.75
N PRO A 432 26.05 -23.77 -25.72
CA PRO A 432 27.30 -23.20 -25.20
C PRO A 432 28.41 -23.05 -26.27
N ALA A 433 28.22 -23.66 -27.42
CA ALA A 433 29.21 -23.72 -28.54
C ALA A 433 29.36 -22.39 -29.32
N ASP A 434 28.49 -21.42 -29.13
CA ASP A 434 28.59 -20.14 -29.85
C ASP A 434 29.59 -19.16 -29.23
N TYR A 435 30.29 -19.59 -28.18
CA TYR A 435 31.32 -18.77 -27.51
C TYR A 435 32.72 -19.32 -27.88
N PRO A 436 33.69 -18.45 -28.26
CA PRO A 436 34.99 -18.88 -28.77
C PRO A 436 35.97 -19.39 -27.71
N VAL A 437 35.50 -19.85 -26.56
CA VAL A 437 36.33 -20.34 -25.45
C VAL A 437 36.01 -21.81 -25.16
N ALA A 438 37.04 -22.66 -25.06
CA ALA A 438 36.87 -24.02 -24.58
C ALA A 438 36.47 -24.00 -23.08
N TRP A 439 35.19 -24.21 -22.85
CA TRP A 439 34.62 -24.27 -21.50
C TRP A 439 35.12 -25.50 -20.78
N THR A 440 35.69 -25.32 -19.62
CA THR A 440 35.98 -26.39 -18.66
C THR A 440 34.78 -26.60 -17.72
N ASP A 441 34.70 -27.70 -17.04
CA ASP A 441 33.66 -27.95 -16.01
C ASP A 441 33.75 -26.98 -14.83
N ASN A 442 34.82 -26.20 -14.75
CA ASN A 442 35.03 -25.17 -13.75
C ASN A 442 34.80 -23.77 -14.36
N ILE A 443 33.56 -23.25 -14.16
CA ILE A 443 33.10 -21.96 -14.68
C ILE A 443 33.99 -20.81 -14.17
N PHE A 444 34.50 -20.89 -12.96
CA PHE A 444 35.43 -19.90 -12.41
C PHE A 444 36.77 -19.90 -13.16
N LEU A 445 37.29 -21.07 -13.50
CA LEU A 445 38.49 -21.17 -14.33
C LEU A 445 38.23 -20.62 -15.73
N ASN A 446 37.05 -20.81 -16.28
CA ASN A 446 36.64 -20.25 -17.56
C ASN A 446 36.54 -18.72 -17.51
N ILE A 447 36.03 -18.16 -16.45
CA ILE A 447 35.96 -16.70 -16.24
C ILE A 447 37.37 -16.14 -15.97
N LEU A 448 38.18 -16.79 -15.16
CA LEU A 448 39.59 -16.43 -14.96
C LEU A 448 40.42 -16.56 -16.24
N LEU A 449 40.19 -17.60 -17.04
CA LEU A 449 40.82 -17.76 -18.35
C LEU A 449 40.31 -16.71 -19.33
N LEU A 450 39.04 -16.38 -19.35
CA LEU A 450 38.49 -15.24 -20.06
C LEU A 450 39.17 -13.93 -19.60
N PHE A 451 39.29 -13.71 -18.32
CA PHE A 451 39.98 -12.55 -17.78
C PHE A 451 41.48 -12.57 -18.02
N GLN A 452 42.16 -13.69 -17.92
CA GLN A 452 43.60 -13.79 -18.20
C GLN A 452 43.94 -13.73 -19.69
N VAL A 453 43.19 -14.40 -20.56
CA VAL A 453 43.39 -14.40 -22.01
C VAL A 453 43.00 -13.06 -22.63
N TYR A 454 42.00 -12.38 -22.08
CA TYR A 454 41.49 -11.11 -22.64
C TYR A 454 42.01 -9.88 -21.90
N LEU A 455 42.59 -10.01 -20.74
CA LEU A 455 43.31 -8.92 -20.02
C LEU A 455 44.56 -8.46 -20.78
N GLY A 456 45.03 -9.28 -21.70
CA GLY A 456 46.17 -8.91 -22.55
C GLY A 456 45.86 -7.87 -23.61
N MET A 457 44.66 -7.75 -24.15
CA MET A 457 44.28 -6.79 -25.17
C MET A 457 42.80 -6.91 -25.63
N ILE A 458 42.07 -5.82 -25.77
CA ILE A 458 41.11 -5.50 -26.83
C ILE A 458 39.63 -5.81 -26.56
N TYR A 459 39.18 -6.67 -25.64
CA TYR A 459 37.81 -7.20 -25.67
C TYR A 459 36.92 -6.92 -24.44
N TRP A 460 37.17 -5.83 -23.75
CA TRP A 460 36.24 -5.36 -22.72
C TRP A 460 34.84 -5.08 -23.29
N ASP A 461 34.75 -4.53 -24.50
CA ASP A 461 33.49 -4.25 -25.17
C ASP A 461 32.69 -5.56 -25.44
N ASP A 462 33.35 -6.66 -25.72
CA ASP A 462 32.67 -7.95 -25.96
C ASP A 462 32.20 -8.59 -24.67
N ILE A 463 32.93 -8.46 -23.56
CA ILE A 463 32.49 -8.88 -22.24
C ILE A 463 31.33 -8.01 -21.76
N PHE A 464 31.41 -6.69 -21.97
CA PHE A 464 30.29 -5.79 -21.68
C PHE A 464 29.08 -6.02 -22.59
N GLN A 465 29.27 -6.37 -23.85
CA GLN A 465 28.18 -6.77 -24.74
C GLN A 465 27.58 -8.12 -24.34
N LEU A 466 28.39 -9.06 -23.88
CA LEU A 466 27.93 -10.35 -23.33
C LEU A 466 27.16 -10.11 -22.03
N LEU A 467 27.68 -9.31 -21.13
CA LEU A 467 27.02 -8.85 -19.91
C LEU A 467 25.73 -8.07 -20.23
N ALA A 468 25.72 -7.25 -21.26
CA ALA A 468 24.54 -6.49 -21.67
C ALA A 468 23.48 -7.36 -22.39
N ARG A 469 23.88 -8.43 -23.09
CA ARG A 469 22.94 -9.36 -23.75
C ARG A 469 22.27 -10.33 -22.78
N ASP A 470 23.00 -10.83 -21.80
CA ASP A 470 22.50 -11.71 -20.75
C ASP A 470 23.24 -11.47 -19.44
N SER A 471 23.12 -10.24 -18.94
CA SER A 471 23.78 -9.78 -17.73
C SER A 471 23.44 -10.64 -16.51
N GLY A 472 22.21 -11.11 -16.43
CA GLY A 472 21.74 -11.96 -15.33
C GLY A 472 22.48 -13.32 -15.29
N ALA A 473 22.63 -13.99 -16.43
CA ALA A 473 23.31 -15.28 -16.50
C ALA A 473 24.82 -15.16 -16.28
N ALA A 474 25.45 -14.13 -16.84
CA ALA A 474 26.88 -13.90 -16.67
C ALA A 474 27.24 -13.55 -15.22
N ILE A 475 26.49 -12.65 -14.58
CA ILE A 475 26.67 -12.31 -13.18
C ILE A 475 26.37 -13.51 -12.29
N GLN A 476 25.32 -14.27 -12.57
CA GLN A 476 25.02 -15.50 -11.85
C GLN A 476 26.19 -16.49 -11.92
N THR A 477 26.80 -16.63 -13.08
CA THR A 477 27.97 -17.49 -13.29
C THR A 477 29.18 -17.05 -12.47
N ILE A 478 29.46 -15.74 -12.46
CA ILE A 478 30.53 -15.15 -11.62
C ILE A 478 30.26 -15.39 -10.12
N MET A 479 29.02 -15.16 -9.69
CA MET A 479 28.66 -15.32 -8.28
C MET A 479 28.72 -16.79 -7.84
N ASN A 480 28.19 -17.71 -8.63
CA ASN A 480 28.29 -19.14 -8.35
C ASN A 480 29.73 -19.61 -8.21
N SER A 481 30.63 -19.05 -9.03
CA SER A 481 32.04 -19.36 -8.99
C SER A 481 32.73 -18.80 -7.73
N LEU A 482 32.34 -17.58 -7.31
CA LEU A 482 32.84 -16.99 -6.05
C LEU A 482 32.32 -17.77 -4.84
N GLU A 483 31.09 -18.24 -4.87
CA GLU A 483 30.50 -19.03 -3.76
C GLU A 483 31.14 -20.41 -3.58
N GLN A 484 31.74 -20.96 -4.63
CA GLN A 484 32.49 -22.21 -4.52
C GLN A 484 33.84 -22.03 -3.83
N LEU A 485 34.33 -20.81 -3.67
CA LEU A 485 35.54 -20.52 -2.91
C LEU A 485 35.26 -20.62 -1.40
N PRO A 486 36.26 -21.01 -0.58
CA PRO A 486 36.19 -20.86 0.85
C PRO A 486 35.79 -19.43 1.24
N GLU A 487 34.98 -19.26 2.28
CA GLU A 487 34.41 -17.96 2.67
C GLU A 487 35.48 -16.89 2.88
N GLU A 488 36.64 -17.28 3.41
CA GLU A 488 37.79 -16.40 3.62
C GLU A 488 38.43 -15.88 2.33
N GLN A 489 38.28 -16.60 1.22
CA GLN A 489 38.84 -16.27 -0.08
C GLN A 489 37.88 -15.47 -0.97
N GLN A 490 36.60 -15.45 -0.63
CA GLN A 490 35.60 -14.75 -1.44
C GLN A 490 35.81 -13.23 -1.50
N PRO A 491 35.98 -12.49 -0.38
CA PRO A 491 36.21 -11.06 -0.45
C PRO A 491 37.45 -10.65 -1.24
N PRO A 492 38.64 -11.24 -1.04
CA PRO A 492 39.80 -10.88 -1.84
C PRO A 492 39.71 -11.27 -3.32
N ALA A 493 38.99 -12.34 -3.65
CA ALA A 493 38.74 -12.70 -5.05
C ALA A 493 37.82 -11.68 -5.72
N PHE A 494 36.77 -11.26 -5.02
CA PHE A 494 35.86 -10.23 -5.48
C PHE A 494 36.52 -8.85 -5.60
N GLU A 495 37.37 -8.49 -4.64
CA GLU A 495 38.16 -7.25 -4.72
C GLU A 495 39.09 -7.24 -5.94
N ARG A 496 39.76 -8.38 -6.24
CA ARG A 496 40.58 -8.47 -7.46
C ARG A 496 39.72 -8.28 -8.72
N LEU A 497 38.50 -8.87 -8.75
CA LEU A 497 37.57 -8.67 -9.85
C LEU A 497 37.21 -7.18 -10.00
N LEU A 498 36.87 -6.48 -8.92
CA LEU A 498 36.61 -5.05 -8.95
C LEU A 498 37.82 -4.23 -9.42
N ARG A 499 39.03 -4.58 -8.98
CA ARG A 499 40.24 -3.91 -9.42
C ARG A 499 40.53 -4.13 -10.92
N LEU A 500 40.18 -5.31 -11.44
CA LEU A 500 40.31 -5.61 -12.87
C LEU A 500 39.29 -4.84 -13.70
N LEU A 501 38.10 -4.64 -13.17
CA LEU A 501 37.04 -3.83 -13.81
C LEU A 501 37.31 -2.33 -13.67
N ALA A 502 38.21 -1.91 -12.79
CA ALA A 502 38.52 -0.51 -12.44
C ALA A 502 39.46 0.18 -13.42
N PHE A 503 39.52 -0.22 -14.71
CA PHE A 503 40.35 0.49 -15.69
C PHE A 503 39.90 1.93 -15.91
N ASP A 504 38.59 2.15 -15.96
CA ASP A 504 38.00 3.50 -16.00
C ASP A 504 36.76 3.57 -15.14
N MET A 505 36.32 4.80 -14.84
CA MET A 505 35.15 5.01 -13.98
C MET A 505 33.85 4.62 -14.66
N ASP A 506 33.74 4.72 -15.98
CA ASP A 506 32.54 4.32 -16.71
C ASP A 506 32.31 2.81 -16.57
N SER A 507 33.37 2.00 -16.71
CA SER A 507 33.32 0.53 -16.51
C SER A 507 32.92 0.16 -15.07
N ILE A 508 33.44 0.86 -14.06
CA ILE A 508 33.06 0.63 -12.64
C ILE A 508 31.58 0.97 -12.44
N VAL A 509 31.12 2.11 -12.95
CA VAL A 509 29.74 2.57 -12.81
C VAL A 509 28.76 1.58 -13.46
N GLN A 510 29.05 1.15 -14.69
CA GLN A 510 28.22 0.17 -15.40
C GLN A 510 28.19 -1.16 -14.65
N THR A 511 29.31 -1.64 -14.15
CA THR A 511 29.38 -2.89 -13.38
C THR A 511 28.58 -2.79 -12.08
N ALA A 512 28.72 -1.68 -11.34
CA ALA A 512 27.97 -1.47 -10.11
C ALA A 512 26.46 -1.41 -10.36
N VAL A 513 26.02 -0.77 -11.47
CA VAL A 513 24.60 -0.75 -11.88
C VAL A 513 24.11 -2.16 -12.24
N LEU A 514 24.92 -2.97 -12.91
CA LEU A 514 24.58 -4.37 -13.20
C LEU A 514 24.44 -5.19 -11.91
N PHE A 515 25.35 -5.04 -10.94
CA PHE A 515 25.23 -5.70 -9.64
C PHE A 515 23.97 -5.26 -8.88
N GLN A 516 23.59 -4.00 -8.99
CA GLN A 516 22.34 -3.50 -8.41
C GLN A 516 21.09 -4.07 -9.04
N SER A 517 21.09 -4.23 -10.38
CA SER A 517 19.94 -4.78 -11.10
C SER A 517 19.63 -6.25 -10.75
N VAL A 518 20.56 -6.94 -10.09
CA VAL A 518 20.44 -8.33 -9.61
C VAL A 518 20.62 -8.45 -8.10
N ALA A 519 20.68 -7.33 -7.37
CA ALA A 519 20.88 -7.27 -5.92
C ALA A 519 19.65 -7.74 -5.09
N ASP A 520 18.56 -8.03 -5.73
CA ASP A 520 17.38 -8.69 -5.20
C ASP A 520 17.62 -10.17 -4.78
N ARG A 521 18.81 -10.71 -5.03
CA ARG A 521 19.22 -12.02 -4.53
C ARG A 521 20.16 -11.86 -3.33
N PRO A 522 20.00 -12.65 -2.23
CA PRO A 522 20.82 -12.52 -1.02
C PRO A 522 22.33 -12.53 -1.27
N THR A 523 22.77 -13.42 -2.16
CA THR A 523 24.17 -13.54 -2.58
C THR A 523 24.67 -12.26 -3.23
N PHE A 524 23.89 -11.70 -4.15
CA PHE A 524 24.26 -10.46 -4.82
C PHE A 524 24.16 -9.25 -3.90
N ALA A 525 23.19 -9.21 -2.97
CA ALA A 525 23.08 -8.14 -1.99
C ALA A 525 24.37 -8.00 -1.14
N ARG A 526 24.96 -9.13 -0.72
CA ARG A 526 26.23 -9.15 -0.01
C ARG A 526 27.35 -8.52 -0.83
N TYR A 527 27.49 -8.90 -2.07
CA TYR A 527 28.53 -8.35 -2.95
C TYR A 527 28.25 -6.91 -3.39
N ALA A 528 27.01 -6.55 -3.60
CA ALA A 528 26.63 -5.16 -3.86
C ALA A 528 26.97 -4.25 -2.67
N ALA A 529 26.73 -4.70 -1.44
CA ALA A 529 27.13 -3.97 -0.23
C ALA A 529 28.65 -3.83 -0.13
N PHE A 530 29.38 -4.92 -0.36
CA PHE A 530 30.86 -4.91 -0.39
C PHE A 530 31.38 -3.94 -1.47
N THR A 531 30.81 -3.93 -2.65
CA THR A 531 31.20 -3.04 -3.76
C THR A 531 31.04 -1.58 -3.36
N ARG A 532 29.94 -1.23 -2.73
CA ARG A 532 29.66 0.15 -2.27
C ARG A 532 30.67 0.62 -1.23
N GLU A 533 30.95 -0.19 -0.21
CA GLU A 533 31.94 0.16 0.81
C GLU A 533 33.34 0.26 0.23
N TRP A 534 33.73 -0.69 -0.62
CA TRP A 534 35.01 -0.64 -1.32
C TRP A 534 35.16 0.64 -2.17
N LEU A 535 34.10 1.05 -2.90
CA LEU A 535 34.11 2.29 -3.70
C LEU A 535 34.25 3.54 -2.83
N LEU A 536 33.57 3.60 -1.69
CA LEU A 536 33.68 4.72 -0.76
C LEU A 536 35.09 4.86 -0.21
N GLU A 537 35.74 3.75 0.18
CA GLU A 537 37.13 3.73 0.61
C GLU A 537 38.08 4.11 -0.54
N HIS A 538 37.80 3.61 -1.73
CA HIS A 538 38.59 3.93 -2.91
C HIS A 538 38.53 5.42 -3.26
N PHE A 539 37.35 6.04 -3.18
CA PHE A 539 37.19 7.48 -3.39
C PHE A 539 37.83 8.31 -2.29
N ALA A 540 37.75 7.87 -1.04
CA ALA A 540 38.42 8.55 0.09
C ALA A 540 39.94 8.56 -0.05
N THR A 541 40.51 7.45 -0.54
CA THR A 541 41.97 7.32 -0.73
C THR A 541 42.49 7.91 -2.05
N ARG A 542 41.59 8.03 -3.06
CA ARG A 542 41.92 8.50 -4.41
C ARG A 542 40.89 9.50 -4.91
N PRO A 543 40.94 10.78 -4.45
CA PRO A 543 39.94 11.80 -4.81
C PRO A 543 39.78 12.03 -6.32
N GLY A 544 40.83 11.85 -7.12
CA GLY A 544 40.77 11.94 -8.57
C GLY A 544 39.83 10.91 -9.23
N ARG A 545 39.50 9.78 -8.56
CA ARG A 545 38.53 8.81 -9.06
C ARG A 545 37.10 9.32 -8.85
N LEU A 546 36.82 9.97 -7.73
CA LEU A 546 35.53 10.61 -7.53
C LEU A 546 35.37 11.81 -8.50
N ALA A 547 36.44 12.55 -8.74
CA ALA A 547 36.46 13.61 -9.77
C ALA A 547 36.05 13.06 -11.15
N ALA A 548 36.64 11.94 -11.57
CA ALA A 548 36.28 11.28 -12.82
C ALA A 548 34.81 10.81 -12.86
N LEU A 549 34.26 10.35 -11.74
CA LEU A 549 32.82 10.03 -11.66
C LEU A 549 31.95 11.27 -11.87
N ILE A 550 32.31 12.39 -11.26
CA ILE A 550 31.58 13.65 -11.40
C ILE A 550 31.64 14.15 -12.86
N GLU A 551 32.77 13.97 -13.54
CA GLU A 551 32.95 14.33 -14.94
C GLU A 551 32.12 13.47 -15.92
N ILE A 552 31.84 12.21 -15.57
CA ILE A 552 30.98 11.33 -16.39
C ILE A 552 29.50 11.75 -16.33
N LEU A 553 29.08 12.40 -15.25
CA LEU A 553 27.69 12.76 -15.01
C LEU A 553 27.00 13.48 -16.17
N PRO A 554 27.57 14.52 -16.80
CA PRO A 554 26.94 15.19 -17.93
C PRO A 554 26.81 14.32 -19.19
N HIS A 555 27.66 13.32 -19.34
CA HIS A 555 27.73 12.45 -20.50
C HIS A 555 26.84 11.21 -20.37
N ARG A 556 26.66 10.71 -19.14
CA ARG A 556 25.83 9.53 -18.83
C ARG A 556 24.97 9.73 -17.58
N PRO A 557 24.11 10.74 -17.59
CA PRO A 557 23.36 11.13 -16.39
C PRO A 557 22.48 10.01 -15.83
N GLY A 558 21.84 9.23 -16.68
CA GLY A 558 21.00 8.10 -16.27
C GLY A 558 21.79 7.00 -15.56
N THR A 559 22.93 6.60 -16.15
CA THR A 559 23.78 5.53 -15.59
C THR A 559 24.40 5.95 -14.26
N VAL A 560 24.87 7.21 -14.14
CA VAL A 560 25.41 7.72 -12.87
C VAL A 560 24.32 7.84 -11.81
N THR A 561 23.12 8.25 -12.19
CA THR A 561 21.98 8.29 -11.26
C THR A 561 21.63 6.89 -10.74
N GLU A 562 21.57 5.89 -11.61
CA GLU A 562 21.34 4.50 -11.22
C GLU A 562 22.45 3.97 -10.30
N PHE A 563 23.69 4.30 -10.60
CA PHE A 563 24.80 3.98 -9.72
C PHE A 563 24.62 4.58 -8.31
N LEU A 564 24.26 5.88 -8.24
CA LEU A 564 24.00 6.55 -6.96
C LEU A 564 22.82 5.95 -6.18
N LEU A 565 21.82 5.46 -6.87
CA LEU A 565 20.65 4.82 -6.25
C LEU A 565 20.99 3.54 -5.47
N GLY A 566 22.10 2.90 -5.77
CA GLY A 566 22.58 1.73 -5.04
C GLY A 566 23.13 2.05 -3.66
N PHE A 567 23.51 3.27 -3.41
CA PHE A 567 24.01 3.69 -2.12
C PHE A 567 22.87 3.99 -1.16
N ASP A 568 23.04 3.61 0.10
CA ASP A 568 22.13 4.02 1.15
C ASP A 568 22.33 5.51 1.51
N ARG A 569 21.50 5.99 2.44
CA ARG A 569 21.52 7.39 2.85
C ARG A 569 22.88 7.84 3.37
N ASP A 570 23.48 7.08 4.27
CA ASP A 570 24.72 7.47 4.94
C ASP A 570 25.89 7.41 3.97
N GLN A 571 25.87 6.45 3.07
CA GLN A 571 26.83 6.31 1.98
C GLN A 571 26.75 7.49 0.99
N LEU A 572 25.55 7.92 0.61
CA LEU A 572 25.36 9.11 -0.23
C LEU A 572 25.85 10.39 0.45
N LEU A 573 25.63 10.53 1.74
CA LEU A 573 26.14 11.67 2.51
C LEU A 573 27.67 11.64 2.62
N ARG A 574 28.30 10.47 2.73
CA ARG A 574 29.76 10.31 2.62
C ARG A 574 30.28 10.71 1.23
N LEU A 575 29.61 10.26 0.16
CA LEU A 575 29.95 10.67 -1.23
C LEU A 575 29.88 12.20 -1.39
N ARG A 576 28.84 12.82 -0.84
CA ARG A 576 28.71 14.28 -0.83
C ARG A 576 29.87 14.96 -0.11
N GLN A 577 30.25 14.45 1.08
CA GLN A 577 31.40 15.00 1.83
C GLN A 577 32.70 14.86 1.05
N LEU A 578 32.94 13.70 0.43
CA LEU A 578 34.11 13.46 -0.41
C LEU A 578 34.13 14.37 -1.67
N ALA A 579 32.97 14.61 -2.28
CA ALA A 579 32.84 15.55 -3.40
C ALA A 579 33.12 17.00 -2.98
N GLY A 580 32.87 17.35 -1.72
CA GLY A 580 33.22 18.66 -1.12
C GLY A 580 34.66 18.77 -0.66
N HIS A 581 35.46 17.68 -0.69
CA HIS A 581 36.85 17.71 -0.25
C HIS A 581 37.71 18.56 -1.19
N PRO A 582 38.65 19.37 -0.69
CA PRO A 582 39.49 20.25 -1.52
C PRO A 582 40.22 19.55 -2.66
N ASP A 583 40.71 18.34 -2.45
CA ASP A 583 41.43 17.56 -3.47
C ASP A 583 40.51 17.11 -4.61
N THR A 584 39.24 16.79 -4.33
CA THR A 584 38.24 16.49 -5.36
C THR A 584 37.83 17.76 -6.08
N GLN A 585 37.60 18.85 -5.33
CA GLN A 585 37.19 20.14 -5.92
C GLN A 585 38.28 20.78 -6.79
N SER A 586 39.56 20.54 -6.50
CA SER A 586 40.68 21.04 -7.32
C SER A 586 40.75 20.33 -8.69
N ALA A 587 40.18 19.14 -8.81
CA ALA A 587 40.22 18.30 -9.99
C ALA A 587 38.95 18.40 -10.86
N VAL A 588 37.88 19.07 -10.40
CA VAL A 588 36.58 19.15 -11.08
C VAL A 588 36.08 20.60 -11.09
N ASP A 589 35.29 20.96 -12.09
CA ASP A 589 34.56 22.22 -12.09
C ASP A 589 33.68 22.37 -10.85
N ALA A 590 33.78 23.51 -10.16
CA ALA A 590 33.04 23.79 -8.93
C ALA A 590 31.50 23.66 -9.10
N ARG A 591 31.00 23.95 -10.29
CA ARG A 591 29.58 23.82 -10.64
C ARG A 591 29.17 22.35 -10.75
N ALA A 592 30.01 21.50 -11.35
CA ALA A 592 29.78 20.07 -11.46
C ALA A 592 29.80 19.40 -10.08
N SER A 593 30.77 19.74 -9.22
CA SER A 593 30.83 19.27 -7.83
C SER A 593 29.60 19.67 -7.03
N LYS A 594 29.12 20.92 -7.17
CA LYS A 594 27.89 21.40 -6.52
C LYS A 594 26.66 20.61 -6.98
N ARG A 595 26.50 20.36 -8.29
CA ARG A 595 25.41 19.59 -8.85
C ARG A 595 25.40 18.14 -8.40
N PHE A 596 26.57 17.51 -8.38
CA PHE A 596 26.72 16.15 -7.84
C PHE A 596 26.35 16.09 -6.35
N SER A 597 26.78 17.06 -5.57
CA SER A 597 26.41 17.16 -4.15
C SER A 597 24.90 17.34 -3.96
N LEU A 598 24.26 18.14 -4.79
CA LEU A 598 22.80 18.32 -4.80
C LEU A 598 22.06 17.00 -5.13
N LEU A 599 22.58 16.22 -6.08
CA LEU A 599 22.01 14.91 -6.43
C LEU A 599 22.17 13.91 -5.29
N CYS A 600 23.35 13.89 -4.63
CA CYS A 600 23.54 13.04 -3.44
C CYS A 600 22.55 13.42 -2.32
N ASP A 601 22.35 14.72 -2.05
CA ASP A 601 21.36 15.19 -1.09
C ASP A 601 19.93 14.81 -1.49
N LEU A 602 19.57 15.01 -2.75
CA LEU A 602 18.26 14.66 -3.27
C LEU A 602 17.96 13.17 -3.05
N LEU A 603 18.88 12.31 -3.48
CA LEU A 603 18.70 10.85 -3.40
C LEU A 603 18.80 10.33 -1.96
N ALA A 604 19.67 10.91 -1.12
CA ALA A 604 19.77 10.55 0.28
C ALA A 604 18.47 10.81 1.07
N PHE A 605 17.71 11.83 0.67
CA PHE A 605 16.55 12.30 1.37
C PHE A 605 15.23 12.14 0.58
N SER A 606 15.17 11.21 -0.34
CA SER A 606 13.99 10.93 -1.14
C SER A 606 13.45 9.53 -0.90
N SER A 607 12.12 9.39 -1.02
CA SER A 607 11.44 8.09 -0.94
C SER A 607 11.89 7.16 -2.07
N ASN A 608 11.73 5.84 -1.88
CA ASN A 608 12.07 4.86 -2.91
C ASN A 608 11.27 5.07 -4.21
N HIS A 609 10.02 5.50 -4.09
CA HIS A 609 9.20 5.84 -5.26
C HIS A 609 9.82 6.99 -6.04
N TYR A 610 10.16 8.10 -5.37
CA TYR A 610 10.81 9.24 -5.99
C TYR A 610 12.14 8.85 -6.63
N ARG A 611 12.97 8.08 -5.94
CA ARG A 611 14.26 7.60 -6.44
C ARG A 611 14.12 6.79 -7.73
N ARG A 612 13.15 5.88 -7.79
CA ARG A 612 12.84 5.10 -9.01
C ARG A 612 12.35 5.97 -10.17
N CYS A 613 11.46 6.93 -9.90
CA CYS A 613 11.03 7.88 -10.93
C CYS A 613 12.21 8.71 -11.46
N PHE A 614 13.05 9.21 -10.56
CA PHE A 614 14.22 10.01 -10.91
C PHE A 614 15.23 9.23 -11.76
N ALA A 615 15.43 7.94 -11.49
CA ALA A 615 16.27 7.06 -12.31
C ALA A 615 15.75 6.93 -13.76
N ARG A 616 14.45 6.77 -13.95
CA ARG A 616 13.85 6.70 -15.28
C ARG A 616 13.97 8.02 -16.02
N VAL A 617 13.57 9.10 -15.38
CA VAL A 617 13.60 10.44 -15.94
C VAL A 617 15.02 10.85 -16.33
N SER A 618 16.03 10.54 -15.52
CA SER A 618 17.41 10.89 -15.80
C SER A 618 17.99 10.23 -17.06
N ARG A 619 17.42 9.13 -17.53
CA ARG A 619 17.82 8.50 -18.80
C ARG A 619 17.14 9.17 -20.00
N GLU A 620 15.87 9.53 -19.88
CA GLU A 620 15.06 10.05 -20.99
C GLU A 620 15.17 11.57 -21.11
N GLN A 621 15.33 12.25 -19.97
CA GLN A 621 15.38 13.71 -19.86
C GLN A 621 16.60 14.12 -19.00
N PRO A 622 17.80 14.05 -19.57
CA PRO A 622 19.06 14.29 -18.86
C PRO A 622 19.18 15.69 -18.26
N GLU A 623 18.39 16.65 -18.74
CA GLU A 623 18.34 18.02 -18.23
C GLU A 623 18.05 18.09 -16.73
N ILE A 624 17.27 17.16 -16.21
CA ILE A 624 16.93 17.10 -14.79
C ILE A 624 18.17 16.83 -13.91
N VAL A 625 19.18 16.19 -14.48
CA VAL A 625 20.43 15.82 -13.81
C VAL A 625 21.53 16.80 -14.11
N THR A 626 21.62 17.25 -15.37
CA THR A 626 22.68 18.17 -15.81
C THR A 626 22.43 19.62 -15.41
N HIS A 627 21.16 20.01 -15.21
CA HIS A 627 20.76 21.35 -14.77
C HIS A 627 19.79 21.32 -13.56
N PRO A 628 20.08 20.58 -12.49
CA PRO A 628 19.13 20.34 -11.40
C PRO A 628 18.82 21.61 -10.58
N ASP A 629 19.67 22.64 -10.65
CA ASP A 629 19.54 23.93 -9.97
C ASP A 629 19.03 25.06 -10.89
N ASP A 630 18.84 24.81 -12.20
CA ASP A 630 18.39 25.79 -13.20
C ASP A 630 16.87 25.70 -13.44
N ARG A 631 16.14 26.59 -12.82
CA ARG A 631 14.67 26.62 -12.89
C ARG A 631 14.11 26.87 -14.28
N ASP A 632 14.75 27.79 -15.00
CA ASP A 632 14.26 28.22 -16.32
C ASP A 632 14.48 27.11 -17.33
N TYR A 633 15.61 26.42 -17.22
CA TYR A 633 15.90 25.23 -18.01
C TYR A 633 14.91 24.09 -17.74
N LEU A 634 14.70 23.75 -16.46
CA LEU A 634 13.74 22.71 -16.07
C LEU A 634 12.30 23.08 -16.43
N ARG A 635 11.96 24.35 -16.41
CA ARG A 635 10.66 24.83 -16.88
C ARG A 635 10.55 24.69 -18.39
N GLY A 636 11.56 25.13 -19.12
CA GLY A 636 11.61 25.01 -20.60
C GLY A 636 11.46 23.57 -21.06
N THR A 637 12.17 22.62 -20.43
CA THR A 637 12.01 21.18 -20.70
C THR A 637 10.57 20.70 -20.44
N ALA A 638 9.97 21.09 -19.31
CA ALA A 638 8.57 20.72 -19.01
C ALA A 638 7.58 21.31 -20.04
N ASP A 639 7.81 22.53 -20.51
CA ASP A 639 6.97 23.18 -21.54
C ASP A 639 7.17 22.49 -22.90
N THR A 640 8.38 22.02 -23.24
CA THR A 640 8.66 21.23 -24.45
C THR A 640 7.93 19.89 -24.40
N LEU A 641 8.07 19.13 -23.30
CA LEU A 641 7.36 17.87 -23.12
C LEU A 641 5.84 18.05 -23.20
N TRP A 642 5.34 19.17 -22.71
CA TRP A 642 3.93 19.53 -22.85
C TRP A 642 3.51 19.77 -24.31
N ALA A 643 4.31 20.51 -25.06
CA ALA A 643 4.02 20.81 -26.47
C ALA A 643 4.01 19.53 -27.32
N GLU A 644 4.91 18.58 -27.05
CA GLU A 644 5.01 17.31 -27.77
C GLU A 644 3.78 16.41 -27.60
N LEU A 645 2.93 16.64 -26.60
CA LEU A 645 1.71 15.85 -26.41
C LEU A 645 0.73 16.00 -27.58
N ALA A 646 0.71 17.18 -28.24
CA ALA A 646 -0.18 17.47 -29.36
C ALA A 646 0.17 16.65 -30.62
N ASP A 647 1.41 16.19 -30.74
CA ASP A 647 1.94 15.46 -31.91
C ASP A 647 1.82 13.94 -31.74
N ALA A 648 1.04 13.45 -30.79
CA ALA A 648 0.85 12.02 -30.58
C ALA A 648 -0.09 11.41 -31.64
N ASP A 649 0.38 10.36 -32.31
CA ASP A 649 -0.35 9.71 -33.41
C ASP A 649 -1.47 8.75 -32.93
N GLY A 650 -1.58 8.52 -31.62
CA GLY A 650 -2.57 7.62 -31.05
C GLY A 650 -2.61 7.62 -29.52
N PRO A 651 -3.62 6.95 -28.94
CA PRO A 651 -3.83 6.98 -27.49
C PRO A 651 -2.68 6.38 -26.70
N GLU A 652 -2.06 5.30 -27.15
CA GLU A 652 -0.96 4.65 -26.44
C GLU A 652 0.31 5.54 -26.46
N GLU A 653 0.61 6.18 -27.59
CA GLU A 653 1.72 7.13 -27.70
C GLU A 653 1.47 8.36 -26.82
N LEU A 654 0.25 8.87 -26.81
CA LEU A 654 -0.13 9.99 -25.94
C LEU A 654 0.06 9.61 -24.45
N LYS A 655 -0.39 8.43 -24.03
CA LYS A 655 -0.19 7.94 -22.66
C LYS A 655 1.28 7.78 -22.32
N ARG A 656 2.09 7.28 -23.24
CA ARG A 656 3.52 7.14 -23.05
C ARG A 656 4.18 8.51 -22.81
N ARG A 657 3.91 9.49 -23.65
CA ARG A 657 4.42 10.88 -23.51
C ARG A 657 3.91 11.55 -22.24
N LEU A 658 2.63 11.36 -21.91
CA LEU A 658 2.05 11.81 -20.63
C LEU A 658 2.75 11.21 -19.42
N GLY A 659 3.19 9.96 -19.52
CA GLY A 659 3.99 9.31 -18.48
C GLY A 659 5.32 10.02 -18.25
N VAL A 660 6.04 10.33 -19.32
CA VAL A 660 7.31 11.09 -19.25
C VAL A 660 7.07 12.49 -18.66
N TYR A 661 6.04 13.18 -19.15
CA TYR A 661 5.66 14.50 -18.63
C TYR A 661 5.35 14.48 -17.13
N TYR A 662 4.59 13.47 -16.68
CA TYR A 662 4.25 13.31 -15.25
C TYR A 662 5.50 13.05 -14.42
N GLU A 663 6.30 12.07 -14.79
CA GLU A 663 7.50 11.70 -14.03
C GLU A 663 8.51 12.84 -13.97
N PHE A 664 8.70 13.56 -15.07
CA PHE A 664 9.54 14.75 -15.08
C PHE A 664 8.99 15.85 -14.15
N GLY A 665 7.70 16.16 -14.24
CA GLY A 665 7.03 17.15 -13.38
C GLY A 665 7.13 16.82 -11.90
N PHE A 666 6.91 15.54 -11.55
CA PHE A 666 7.05 15.03 -10.18
C PHE A 666 8.49 15.17 -9.66
N CYS A 667 9.46 14.74 -10.46
CA CYS A 667 10.89 14.87 -10.11
C CYS A 667 11.32 16.33 -10.00
N ARG A 668 10.85 17.20 -10.87
CA ARG A 668 11.09 18.65 -10.81
C ARG A 668 10.56 19.25 -9.50
N CYS A 669 9.38 18.86 -9.04
CA CYS A 669 8.86 19.30 -7.75
C CYS A 669 9.76 18.89 -6.57
N GLY A 670 10.29 17.66 -6.58
CA GLY A 670 11.26 17.22 -5.57
C GLY A 670 12.56 18.04 -5.60
N LEU A 671 13.07 18.37 -6.78
CA LEU A 671 14.24 19.26 -6.93
C LEU A 671 13.96 20.66 -6.37
N LEU A 672 12.79 21.23 -6.65
CA LEU A 672 12.38 22.52 -6.09
C LEU A 672 12.32 22.49 -4.55
N ALA A 673 11.80 21.41 -3.99
CA ALA A 673 11.74 21.25 -2.53
C ALA A 673 13.12 21.19 -1.87
N VAL A 674 14.15 20.69 -2.59
CA VAL A 674 15.55 20.61 -2.09
C VAL A 674 16.31 21.92 -2.35
N SER A 675 16.17 22.48 -3.55
CA SER A 675 16.92 23.68 -3.96
C SER A 675 16.38 24.97 -3.35
N GLN A 676 15.12 24.97 -2.88
CA GLN A 676 14.44 26.14 -2.34
C GLN A 676 13.58 25.76 -1.13
N PRO A 677 14.23 25.39 -0.05
CA PRO A 677 13.53 25.00 1.17
C PRO A 677 12.66 26.17 1.70
N GLY A 678 11.40 25.86 2.00
CA GLY A 678 10.45 26.83 2.58
C GLY A 678 9.58 27.60 1.60
N ASP A 679 9.83 27.56 0.29
CA ASP A 679 8.95 28.23 -0.71
C ASP A 679 7.76 27.34 -1.12
N LEU A 680 6.82 27.21 -0.20
CA LEU A 680 5.60 26.43 -0.36
C LEU A 680 4.70 26.88 -1.50
N LYS A 681 4.56 28.19 -1.64
CA LYS A 681 3.67 28.76 -2.65
C LYS A 681 4.12 28.35 -4.06
N LEU A 682 5.43 28.38 -4.29
CA LEU A 682 6.01 27.95 -5.54
C LEU A 682 5.81 26.45 -5.74
N LEU A 683 6.15 25.65 -4.72
CA LEU A 683 6.09 24.19 -4.80
C LEU A 683 4.68 23.70 -5.09
N TYR A 684 3.68 24.15 -4.32
CA TYR A 684 2.30 23.73 -4.52
C TYR A 684 1.72 24.27 -5.84
N GLY A 685 2.04 25.50 -6.19
CA GLY A 685 1.62 26.06 -7.48
C GLY A 685 2.12 25.24 -8.67
N VAL A 686 3.40 24.86 -8.66
CA VAL A 686 3.99 24.02 -9.74
C VAL A 686 3.36 22.63 -9.75
N TYR A 687 3.19 22.01 -8.55
CA TYR A 687 2.60 20.68 -8.46
C TYR A 687 1.17 20.64 -9.01
N HIS A 688 0.30 21.55 -8.56
CA HIS A 688 -1.10 21.54 -8.97
C HIS A 688 -1.29 21.92 -10.45
N GLU A 689 -0.47 22.81 -10.97
CA GLU A 689 -0.52 23.17 -12.37
C GLU A 689 -0.19 21.98 -13.27
N PHE A 690 0.94 21.31 -13.02
CA PHE A 690 1.33 20.16 -13.85
C PHE A 690 0.38 18.98 -13.70
N PHE A 691 -0.08 18.68 -12.47
CA PHE A 691 -0.98 17.54 -12.24
C PHE A 691 -2.34 17.76 -12.89
N ARG A 692 -2.90 18.97 -12.82
CA ARG A 692 -4.16 19.32 -13.49
C ARG A 692 -4.06 19.15 -14.99
N ARG A 693 -2.96 19.62 -15.60
CA ARG A 693 -2.68 19.46 -17.03
C ARG A 693 -2.56 17.98 -17.38
N TYR A 694 -1.77 17.24 -16.62
CA TYR A 694 -1.58 15.81 -16.79
C TYR A 694 -2.91 15.04 -16.74
N PHE A 695 -3.73 15.26 -15.69
CA PHE A 695 -4.99 14.55 -15.50
C PHE A 695 -5.99 14.80 -16.64
N ARG A 696 -6.12 16.04 -17.08
CA ARG A 696 -7.01 16.39 -18.21
C ARG A 696 -6.61 15.69 -19.50
N TRP A 697 -5.34 15.69 -19.82
CA TRP A 697 -4.87 15.01 -21.02
C TRP A 697 -4.89 13.49 -20.89
N LEU A 698 -4.64 12.98 -19.72
CA LEU A 698 -4.79 11.56 -19.46
C LEU A 698 -6.23 11.10 -19.64
N TYR A 699 -7.19 11.85 -19.12
CA TYR A 699 -8.62 11.59 -19.35
C TYR A 699 -8.95 11.55 -20.84
N ARG A 700 -8.48 12.53 -21.62
CA ARG A 700 -8.67 12.56 -23.08
C ARG A 700 -7.98 11.39 -23.79
N ALA A 701 -6.80 10.99 -23.37
CA ALA A 701 -6.10 9.83 -23.91
C ALA A 701 -6.90 8.53 -23.64
N CYS A 702 -7.47 8.40 -22.44
CA CYS A 702 -8.32 7.27 -22.09
C CYS A 702 -9.65 7.28 -22.87
N GLN A 703 -10.26 8.45 -23.09
CA GLN A 703 -11.41 8.58 -23.99
C GLN A 703 -11.08 8.09 -25.41
N TRP A 704 -9.96 8.57 -25.95
CA TRP A 704 -9.49 8.13 -27.26
C TRP A 704 -9.27 6.63 -27.34
N GLN A 705 -8.67 6.03 -26.32
CA GLN A 705 -8.42 4.60 -26.25
C GLN A 705 -9.73 3.78 -26.26
N VAL A 706 -10.71 4.18 -25.47
CA VAL A 706 -12.00 3.47 -25.36
C VAL A 706 -12.82 3.62 -26.65
N GLU A 707 -12.82 4.81 -27.25
CA GLU A 707 -13.49 5.08 -28.52
C GLU A 707 -12.87 4.29 -29.69
N ALA A 708 -11.53 4.17 -29.72
CA ALA A 708 -10.82 3.37 -30.71
C ALA A 708 -11.06 1.86 -30.57
N GLN A 709 -11.43 1.36 -29.40
CA GLN A 709 -11.71 -0.05 -29.15
C GLN A 709 -13.11 -0.51 -29.60
N GLY A 710 -13.87 0.36 -30.27
CA GLY A 710 -15.06 -0.08 -31.02
C GLY A 710 -16.40 0.06 -30.29
N LEU A 711 -16.51 0.94 -29.30
CA LEU A 711 -17.80 1.47 -28.91
C LEU A 711 -18.27 2.48 -29.98
N ALA A 712 -18.47 1.96 -31.21
CA ALA A 712 -18.81 2.72 -32.38
C ALA A 712 -20.09 3.54 -32.13
N GLY A 713 -20.01 4.85 -32.38
CA GLY A 713 -21.09 5.81 -32.24
C GLY A 713 -21.03 6.70 -31.02
N LEU A 714 -20.10 6.45 -30.06
CA LEU A 714 -19.88 7.32 -28.91
C LEU A 714 -18.59 8.12 -29.13
N HIS A 715 -18.72 9.40 -29.47
CA HIS A 715 -17.60 10.33 -29.74
C HIS A 715 -17.66 11.49 -28.76
N TYR A 716 -17.20 11.24 -27.53
CA TYR A 716 -17.20 12.28 -26.49
C TYR A 716 -15.92 13.10 -26.45
N ARG A 717 -14.81 12.57 -26.97
CA ARG A 717 -13.49 13.23 -26.96
C ARG A 717 -13.50 14.59 -27.67
N GLU A 718 -14.28 14.73 -28.74
CA GLU A 718 -14.36 15.95 -29.56
C GLU A 718 -15.31 17.00 -28.97
N ARG A 719 -16.07 16.65 -27.92
CA ARG A 719 -17.00 17.57 -27.26
C ARG A 719 -16.26 18.50 -26.29
N ASP A 720 -16.80 19.68 -26.13
CA ASP A 720 -16.35 20.62 -25.10
C ASP A 720 -16.54 20.03 -23.68
N GLU A 721 -15.79 20.53 -22.71
CA GLU A 721 -15.91 20.07 -21.30
C GLU A 721 -17.34 20.20 -20.77
N ASP A 722 -18.07 21.23 -21.19
CA ASP A 722 -19.45 21.46 -20.75
C ASP A 722 -20.47 20.45 -21.33
N ASP A 723 -20.15 19.82 -22.45
CA ASP A 723 -20.98 18.82 -23.12
C ASP A 723 -20.60 17.37 -22.75
N GLN A 724 -19.62 17.21 -21.85
CA GLN A 724 -19.24 15.86 -21.40
C GLN A 724 -20.35 15.22 -20.55
N PRO A 725 -20.70 13.95 -20.82
CA PRO A 725 -21.74 13.26 -20.06
C PRO A 725 -21.28 12.82 -18.66
N LEU A 726 -19.95 12.81 -18.43
CA LEU A 726 -19.33 12.48 -17.17
C LEU A 726 -18.72 13.71 -16.52
N ALA A 727 -18.79 13.75 -15.20
CA ALA A 727 -18.03 14.67 -14.38
C ALA A 727 -17.20 13.91 -13.37
N VAL A 728 -15.89 14.12 -13.39
CA VAL A 728 -14.95 13.53 -12.44
C VAL A 728 -14.64 14.57 -11.37
N PHE A 729 -14.92 14.22 -10.13
CA PHE A 729 -14.59 15.02 -8.96
C PHE A 729 -13.44 14.38 -8.20
N CYS A 730 -12.52 15.21 -7.73
CA CYS A 730 -11.59 14.80 -6.68
C CYS A 730 -12.11 15.24 -5.31
N ALA A 731 -11.70 14.49 -4.30
CA ALA A 731 -11.92 14.82 -2.89
C ALA A 731 -10.59 14.70 -2.11
N GLY A 732 -10.66 14.64 -0.79
CA GLY A 732 -9.49 14.38 0.02
C GLY A 732 -8.36 15.41 -0.14
N GLY A 733 -7.13 14.92 -0.08
CA GLY A 733 -5.92 15.75 -0.10
C GLY A 733 -5.79 16.59 -1.35
N TYR A 734 -5.99 16.00 -2.51
CA TYR A 734 -5.84 16.71 -3.78
C TYR A 734 -6.86 17.86 -3.93
N ALA A 735 -8.11 17.68 -3.54
CA ALA A 735 -9.12 18.73 -3.60
C ALA A 735 -8.79 19.91 -2.67
N ARG A 736 -8.11 19.65 -1.55
CA ARG A 736 -7.62 20.67 -0.62
C ARG A 736 -6.32 21.34 -1.06
N GLU A 737 -5.85 21.05 -2.27
CA GLU A 737 -4.56 21.51 -2.81
C GLU A 737 -3.36 21.01 -1.98
N GLU A 738 -3.41 19.76 -1.53
CA GLU A 738 -2.30 19.07 -0.90
C GLU A 738 -1.40 18.45 -1.96
N ALA A 739 -0.07 18.51 -1.78
CA ALA A 739 0.89 17.95 -2.73
C ALA A 739 1.44 16.61 -2.25
N PHE A 740 1.95 15.80 -3.20
CA PHE A 740 2.63 14.52 -2.95
C PHE A 740 1.77 13.45 -2.25
N GLU A 741 0.45 13.60 -2.32
CA GLU A 741 -0.46 12.52 -1.93
C GLU A 741 -0.42 11.43 -3.01
N GLN A 742 -0.29 10.18 -2.59
CA GLN A 742 -0.41 9.03 -3.48
C GLN A 742 -1.87 8.63 -3.65
N ASP A 743 -2.69 8.87 -2.64
CA ASP A 743 -4.12 8.56 -2.67
C ASP A 743 -4.89 9.67 -3.38
N LEU A 744 -5.55 9.32 -4.45
CA LEU A 744 -6.42 10.21 -5.20
C LEU A 744 -7.88 9.80 -5.02
N ASP A 745 -8.57 10.45 -4.09
CA ASP A 745 -9.99 10.24 -3.86
C ASP A 745 -10.80 10.81 -5.01
N LEU A 746 -11.56 9.96 -5.70
CA LEU A 746 -12.39 10.31 -6.85
C LEU A 746 -13.83 9.85 -6.66
N PHE A 747 -14.78 10.55 -7.26
CA PHE A 747 -16.09 10.04 -7.60
C PHE A 747 -16.56 10.61 -8.93
N VAL A 748 -17.43 9.87 -9.63
CA VAL A 748 -17.82 10.18 -10.99
C VAL A 748 -19.34 10.26 -11.11
N LEU A 749 -19.82 11.40 -11.61
CA LEU A 749 -21.24 11.61 -11.88
C LEU A 749 -21.54 11.50 -13.37
N THR A 750 -22.74 11.05 -13.70
CA THR A 750 -23.20 10.96 -15.08
C THR A 750 -24.63 11.49 -15.25
N ARG A 751 -24.93 12.01 -16.45
CA ARG A 751 -26.28 12.33 -16.90
C ARG A 751 -26.87 11.23 -17.78
N GLU A 752 -26.02 10.42 -18.38
CA GLU A 752 -26.42 9.40 -19.35
C GLU A 752 -26.60 8.04 -18.67
N ARG A 753 -27.63 7.28 -19.11
CA ARG A 753 -28.07 6.04 -18.48
C ARG A 753 -28.13 4.85 -19.44
N SER A 754 -27.73 5.02 -20.72
CA SER A 754 -27.78 3.92 -21.67
C SER A 754 -26.78 2.81 -21.29
N PRO A 755 -27.09 1.53 -21.54
CA PRO A 755 -26.18 0.42 -21.29
C PRO A 755 -24.85 0.55 -22.06
N GLU A 756 -24.88 1.14 -23.25
CA GLU A 756 -23.68 1.41 -24.06
C GLU A 756 -22.80 2.44 -23.40
N PHE A 757 -23.40 3.50 -22.88
CA PHE A 757 -22.67 4.50 -22.12
C PHE A 757 -22.10 3.93 -20.81
N GLY A 758 -22.84 3.03 -20.13
CA GLY A 758 -22.34 2.32 -18.96
C GLY A 758 -21.04 1.55 -19.25
N ARG A 759 -20.98 0.83 -20.38
CA ARG A 759 -19.76 0.12 -20.83
C ARG A 759 -18.61 1.09 -21.16
N TYR A 760 -18.94 2.20 -21.83
CA TYR A 760 -17.98 3.26 -22.13
C TYR A 760 -17.38 3.85 -20.85
N ALA A 761 -18.22 4.23 -19.90
CA ALA A 761 -17.77 4.82 -18.62
C ALA A 761 -16.89 3.87 -17.82
N ILE A 762 -17.26 2.58 -17.75
CA ILE A 762 -16.44 1.56 -17.08
C ILE A 762 -15.08 1.40 -17.77
N GLY A 763 -15.06 1.31 -19.10
CA GLY A 763 -13.83 1.21 -19.88
C GLY A 763 -12.92 2.41 -19.66
N LEU A 764 -13.48 3.61 -19.71
CA LEU A 764 -12.75 4.87 -19.50
C LEU A 764 -12.14 4.96 -18.11
N ILE A 765 -12.93 4.67 -17.07
CA ILE A 765 -12.45 4.77 -15.69
C ILE A 765 -11.39 3.71 -15.38
N ASN A 766 -11.57 2.47 -15.87
CA ASN A 766 -10.58 1.42 -15.72
C ASN A 766 -9.26 1.77 -16.41
N ASP A 767 -9.32 2.38 -17.59
CA ASP A 767 -8.13 2.81 -18.31
C ASP A 767 -7.41 3.96 -17.58
N LEU A 768 -8.18 4.93 -17.08
CA LEU A 768 -7.69 6.04 -16.26
C LEU A 768 -7.01 5.53 -14.97
N ASN A 769 -7.67 4.63 -14.24
CA ASN A 769 -7.15 4.04 -13.02
C ASN A 769 -5.83 3.29 -13.26
N ARG A 770 -5.77 2.51 -14.33
CA ARG A 770 -4.56 1.78 -14.70
C ARG A 770 -3.38 2.71 -14.96
N GLU A 771 -3.60 3.80 -15.69
CA GLU A 771 -2.52 4.77 -15.98
C GLU A 771 -2.09 5.56 -14.74
N LEU A 772 -3.02 5.92 -13.86
CA LEU A 772 -2.70 6.54 -12.57
C LEU A 772 -1.88 5.60 -11.69
N THR A 773 -2.31 4.34 -11.55
CA THR A 773 -1.59 3.33 -10.76
C THR A 773 -0.19 3.06 -11.29
N ARG A 774 0.02 3.07 -12.60
CA ARG A 774 1.36 3.00 -13.22
C ARG A 774 2.30 4.12 -12.76
N ARG A 775 1.74 5.26 -12.33
CA ARG A 775 2.50 6.43 -11.83
C ARG A 775 2.60 6.46 -10.31
N GLY A 776 2.17 5.39 -9.63
CA GLY A 776 2.17 5.32 -8.17
C GLY A 776 1.05 6.14 -7.52
N ILE A 777 0.06 6.55 -8.30
CA ILE A 777 -1.14 7.22 -7.80
C ILE A 777 -2.21 6.15 -7.60
N MET A 778 -2.74 6.04 -6.39
CA MET A 778 -3.80 5.09 -6.04
C MET A 778 -5.15 5.79 -6.13
N PRO A 779 -5.95 5.54 -7.18
CA PRO A 779 -7.28 6.11 -7.26
C PRO A 779 -8.23 5.36 -6.32
N HIS A 780 -8.85 6.09 -5.40
CA HIS A 780 -9.89 5.59 -4.51
C HIS A 780 -11.23 6.13 -4.98
N HIS A 781 -12.06 5.25 -5.55
CA HIS A 781 -13.41 5.61 -6.00
C HIS A 781 -14.37 5.63 -4.82
N ARG A 782 -14.58 6.81 -4.28
CA ARG A 782 -15.51 7.04 -3.18
C ARG A 782 -16.95 6.86 -3.64
N LEU A 783 -17.79 6.37 -2.76
CA LEU A 783 -19.20 6.10 -2.97
C LEU A 783 -19.49 4.89 -3.88
N THR A 784 -18.50 4.27 -4.50
CA THR A 784 -18.67 3.10 -5.37
C THR A 784 -19.28 1.92 -4.61
N GLU A 785 -18.92 1.74 -3.35
CA GLU A 785 -19.47 0.73 -2.45
C GLU A 785 -21.00 0.86 -2.23
N PHE A 786 -21.55 2.07 -2.37
CA PHE A 786 -22.98 2.30 -2.20
C PHE A 786 -23.77 2.19 -3.52
N PHE A 787 -23.11 2.45 -4.65
CA PHE A 787 -23.78 2.50 -5.94
C PHE A 787 -23.50 1.30 -6.84
N GLY A 788 -22.52 0.48 -6.55
CA GLY A 788 -22.14 -0.67 -7.37
C GLY A 788 -21.63 -0.33 -8.77
N THR A 789 -21.22 0.92 -8.98
CA THR A 789 -20.70 1.41 -10.25
C THR A 789 -19.77 2.60 -9.99
N PHE A 790 -18.75 2.76 -10.84
CA PHE A 790 -17.87 3.91 -10.74
C PHE A 790 -18.56 5.24 -11.10
N ALA A 791 -19.50 5.22 -12.06
CA ALA A 791 -20.25 6.38 -12.47
C ALA A 791 -21.73 6.23 -12.10
N PHE A 792 -22.29 7.20 -11.40
CA PHE A 792 -23.68 7.18 -10.94
C PHE A 792 -24.37 8.52 -11.20
N SER A 793 -25.71 8.49 -11.29
CA SER A 793 -26.48 9.70 -11.62
C SER A 793 -26.72 10.59 -10.40
N LEU A 794 -26.95 11.88 -10.65
CA LEU A 794 -27.35 12.84 -9.63
C LEU A 794 -28.61 12.40 -8.86
N ASP A 795 -29.61 11.80 -9.54
CA ASP A 795 -30.83 11.33 -8.86
C ASP A 795 -30.52 10.19 -7.87
N ARG A 796 -29.59 9.29 -8.22
CA ARG A 796 -29.16 8.23 -7.30
C ARG A 796 -28.43 8.81 -6.10
N LEU A 797 -27.57 9.82 -6.33
CA LEU A 797 -26.90 10.52 -5.26
C LEU A 797 -27.90 11.24 -4.35
N GLU A 798 -28.89 11.91 -4.93
CA GLU A 798 -29.95 12.56 -4.15
C GLU A 798 -30.75 11.58 -3.31
N ALA A 799 -31.22 10.47 -3.91
CA ALA A 799 -31.92 9.41 -3.19
C ALA A 799 -31.07 8.81 -2.03
N PHE A 800 -29.77 8.68 -2.26
CA PHE A 800 -28.83 8.21 -1.26
C PHE A 800 -28.72 9.21 -0.08
N LEU A 801 -28.59 10.51 -0.36
CA LEU A 801 -28.50 11.56 0.67
C LEU A 801 -29.84 11.77 1.43
N ALA A 802 -30.97 11.49 0.77
CA ALA A 802 -32.30 11.61 1.39
C ALA A 802 -32.57 10.53 2.46
N THR A 803 -31.78 9.45 2.49
CA THR A 803 -31.93 8.35 3.44
C THR A 803 -30.95 8.54 4.59
N PRO A 804 -31.40 8.88 5.82
CA PRO A 804 -30.52 9.02 6.97
C PRO A 804 -29.80 7.72 7.30
N ARG A 805 -28.48 7.81 7.54
CA ARG A 805 -27.61 6.67 7.90
C ARG A 805 -26.73 7.04 9.09
N GLU A 806 -26.28 6.02 9.79
CA GLU A 806 -25.22 6.20 10.77
C GLU A 806 -23.94 6.62 10.03
N HIS A 807 -23.26 7.65 10.52
CA HIS A 807 -22.03 8.22 9.92
C HIS A 807 -22.20 8.88 8.53
N ASP A 808 -23.41 9.28 8.13
CA ASP A 808 -23.65 10.00 6.86
C ASP A 808 -22.88 11.33 6.73
N PHE A 809 -22.34 11.83 7.84
CA PHE A 809 -21.45 12.99 7.84
C PHE A 809 -20.15 12.77 7.06
N ILE A 810 -19.70 11.53 6.87
CA ILE A 810 -18.50 11.21 6.09
C ILE A 810 -18.73 11.57 4.63
N GLU A 811 -19.82 11.09 4.03
CA GLU A 811 -20.16 11.34 2.62
C GLU A 811 -20.51 12.83 2.40
N LEU A 812 -21.20 13.44 3.33
CA LEU A 812 -21.47 14.88 3.26
C LEU A 812 -20.18 15.71 3.33
N SER A 813 -19.23 15.33 4.20
CA SER A 813 -17.90 15.95 4.26
C SER A 813 -17.11 15.76 2.96
N LEU A 814 -17.20 14.58 2.36
CA LEU A 814 -16.58 14.28 1.07
C LEU A 814 -17.12 15.23 -0.02
N LEU A 815 -18.44 15.38 -0.11
CA LEU A 815 -19.09 16.26 -1.10
C LEU A 815 -18.75 17.74 -0.85
N MET A 816 -18.73 18.18 0.40
CA MET A 816 -18.31 19.54 0.77
C MET A 816 -16.86 19.83 0.36
N GLY A 817 -15.97 18.86 0.57
CA GLY A 817 -14.55 18.95 0.24
C GLY A 817 -14.20 18.58 -1.20
N SER A 818 -15.18 18.32 -2.08
CA SER A 818 -14.91 17.88 -3.45
C SER A 818 -14.69 19.05 -4.41
N ARG A 819 -13.96 18.78 -5.50
CA ARG A 819 -13.65 19.73 -6.58
C ARG A 819 -13.81 19.05 -7.93
N LEU A 820 -14.47 19.73 -8.86
CA LEU A 820 -14.59 19.30 -10.24
C LEU A 820 -13.22 19.31 -10.94
N MET A 821 -12.83 18.20 -11.53
CA MET A 821 -11.62 18.06 -12.32
C MET A 821 -11.90 18.02 -13.82
N ILE A 822 -12.92 17.28 -14.21
CA ILE A 822 -13.35 17.09 -15.61
C ILE A 822 -14.86 17.20 -15.66
N GLY A 823 -15.40 17.80 -16.70
CA GLY A 823 -16.82 17.89 -16.99
C GLY A 823 -17.44 19.25 -16.73
N SER A 824 -18.73 19.37 -16.99
CA SER A 824 -19.47 20.61 -16.92
C SER A 824 -19.60 21.15 -15.50
N HIS A 825 -19.41 22.46 -15.35
CA HIS A 825 -19.67 23.18 -14.10
C HIS A 825 -21.10 23.03 -13.58
N SER A 826 -22.05 22.63 -14.41
CA SER A 826 -23.43 22.34 -13.99
C SER A 826 -23.54 21.14 -13.03
N PHE A 827 -22.59 20.19 -13.08
CA PHE A 827 -22.50 19.12 -12.07
C PHE A 827 -22.06 19.66 -10.71
N ASP A 828 -21.10 20.59 -10.71
CA ASP A 828 -20.64 21.25 -9.48
C ASP A 828 -21.75 22.08 -8.84
N ALA A 829 -22.51 22.84 -9.66
CA ALA A 829 -23.70 23.55 -9.20
C ALA A 829 -24.74 22.59 -8.61
N ALA A 830 -25.00 21.45 -9.25
CA ALA A 830 -25.95 20.44 -8.76
C ALA A 830 -25.52 19.85 -7.40
N ILE A 831 -24.23 19.58 -7.18
CA ILE A 831 -23.73 19.19 -5.85
C ILE A 831 -24.00 20.30 -4.83
N GLY A 832 -23.80 21.56 -5.18
CA GLY A 832 -24.14 22.70 -4.32
C GLY A 832 -25.61 22.69 -3.92
N GLU A 833 -26.53 22.46 -4.86
CA GLU A 833 -27.97 22.37 -4.60
C GLU A 833 -28.36 21.16 -3.72
N LEU A 834 -27.69 20.02 -3.91
CA LEU A 834 -27.89 18.85 -3.06
C LEU A 834 -27.42 19.12 -1.63
N LEU A 835 -26.28 19.74 -1.46
CA LEU A 835 -25.80 20.15 -0.12
C LEU A 835 -26.71 21.19 0.53
N ASP A 836 -27.26 22.14 -0.24
CA ASP A 836 -28.24 23.08 0.29
C ASP A 836 -29.48 22.36 0.85
N ARG A 837 -30.03 21.38 0.09
CA ARG A 837 -31.21 20.63 0.50
C ARG A 837 -30.98 19.67 1.67
N HIS A 838 -29.88 18.93 1.65
CA HIS A 838 -29.65 17.82 2.58
C HIS A 838 -28.71 18.15 3.77
N LEU A 839 -27.99 19.27 3.71
CA LEU A 839 -27.07 19.69 4.75
C LEU A 839 -27.33 21.09 5.26
N PHE A 840 -27.26 22.13 4.40
CA PHE A 840 -27.18 23.53 4.85
C PHE A 840 -28.46 24.04 5.48
N ARG A 841 -29.61 23.49 5.11
CA ARG A 841 -30.89 23.85 5.77
C ARG A 841 -31.02 23.32 7.19
N GLN A 842 -30.36 22.21 7.52
CA GLN A 842 -30.41 21.57 8.83
C GLN A 842 -29.03 21.02 9.22
N PRO A 843 -28.02 21.87 9.46
CA PRO A 843 -26.64 21.43 9.67
C PRO A 843 -26.37 20.85 11.07
N ASP A 844 -27.31 20.97 12.02
CA ASP A 844 -27.08 20.70 13.44
C ASP A 844 -26.64 19.26 13.73
N ARG A 845 -27.23 18.28 13.04
CA ARG A 845 -26.82 16.88 13.19
C ARG A 845 -25.40 16.66 12.68
N PHE A 846 -25.12 17.12 11.48
CA PHE A 846 -23.80 17.02 10.86
C PHE A 846 -22.71 17.66 11.74
N ILE A 847 -23.00 18.86 12.28
CA ILE A 847 -22.04 19.56 13.15
C ILE A 847 -21.80 18.77 14.42
N ARG A 848 -22.85 18.23 15.05
CA ARG A 848 -22.68 17.39 16.25
C ARG A 848 -21.81 16.17 15.97
N ASP A 849 -22.07 15.44 14.88
CA ASP A 849 -21.36 14.24 14.51
C ASP A 849 -19.87 14.55 14.20
N MET A 850 -19.60 15.64 13.49
CA MET A 850 -18.25 16.12 13.21
C MET A 850 -17.48 16.54 14.47
N LEU A 851 -18.15 17.17 15.44
CA LEU A 851 -17.52 17.56 16.69
C LEU A 851 -17.32 16.35 17.62
N ALA A 852 -18.27 15.41 17.63
CA ALA A 852 -18.15 14.16 18.37
C ALA A 852 -16.96 13.33 17.86
N GLU A 853 -16.77 13.23 16.55
CA GLU A 853 -15.61 12.56 15.95
C GLU A 853 -14.28 13.19 16.39
N ILE A 854 -14.20 14.53 16.51
CA ILE A 854 -13.01 15.20 17.05
C ILE A 854 -12.75 14.77 18.51
N ASP A 855 -13.79 14.70 19.33
CA ASP A 855 -13.65 14.35 20.74
C ASP A 855 -13.31 12.85 20.93
N GLU A 856 -13.90 11.97 20.13
CA GLU A 856 -13.57 10.54 20.11
C GLU A 856 -12.09 10.31 19.70
N ARG A 857 -11.65 10.95 18.62
CA ARG A 857 -10.25 10.91 18.20
C ARG A 857 -9.30 11.45 19.29
N ARG A 858 -9.66 12.54 19.93
CA ARG A 858 -8.86 13.10 21.03
C ARG A 858 -8.78 12.14 22.21
N ALA A 859 -9.88 11.52 22.60
CA ALA A 859 -9.90 10.53 23.67
C ALA A 859 -8.98 9.35 23.35
N TYR A 860 -9.04 8.88 22.11
CA TYR A 860 -8.17 7.81 21.60
C TYR A 860 -6.70 8.24 21.58
N GLN A 861 -6.38 9.42 21.04
CA GLN A 861 -5.00 9.93 20.93
C GLN A 861 -4.42 10.43 22.26
N LEU A 862 -5.23 10.94 23.19
CA LEU A 862 -4.77 11.24 24.56
C LEU A 862 -4.36 9.98 25.31
N SER A 863 -4.86 8.86 24.88
CA SER A 863 -4.39 7.56 25.33
C SER A 863 -3.00 7.19 24.78
N ARG A 864 -2.52 7.81 23.71
CA ARG A 864 -1.21 7.62 23.08
C ARG A 864 -0.24 8.74 23.52
N ARG A 865 0.56 8.51 24.56
CA ARG A 865 1.68 9.39 24.93
C ARG A 865 2.98 8.73 24.54
N GLY A 866 3.46 8.96 23.32
CA GLY A 866 4.72 8.46 22.82
C GLY A 866 5.63 9.52 22.23
N ASP A 867 6.83 9.12 21.80
CA ASP A 867 7.85 9.98 21.20
C ASP A 867 7.61 10.29 19.71
N THR A 868 6.50 9.83 19.16
CA THR A 868 6.11 10.05 17.76
C THR A 868 5.22 11.27 17.59
N VAL A 869 5.26 11.79 16.39
CA VAL A 869 4.40 12.90 15.95
C VAL A 869 3.47 12.36 14.87
N ASN A 870 2.18 12.32 15.14
CA ASN A 870 1.19 12.08 14.09
C ASN A 870 0.62 13.41 13.62
N VAL A 871 1.17 13.94 12.53
CA VAL A 871 0.79 15.27 12.02
C VAL A 871 -0.65 15.30 11.53
N ARG A 872 -1.24 14.16 11.23
CA ARG A 872 -2.63 14.05 10.79
C ARG A 872 -3.59 13.94 11.96
N GLU A 873 -3.32 13.03 12.91
CA GLU A 873 -4.29 12.61 13.92
C GLU A 873 -4.03 13.16 15.33
N ASP A 874 -2.87 13.77 15.61
CA ASP A 874 -2.61 14.36 16.91
C ASP A 874 -3.67 15.42 17.27
N PRO A 875 -4.09 15.52 18.54
CA PRO A 875 -5.06 16.54 18.97
C PRO A 875 -4.66 17.95 18.55
N GLY A 876 -5.49 18.62 17.76
CA GLY A 876 -5.21 19.92 17.15
C GLY A 876 -4.36 19.88 15.88
N ALA A 877 -4.11 18.69 15.31
CA ALA A 877 -3.39 18.51 14.05
C ALA A 877 -4.32 18.63 12.83
N LEU A 878 -3.87 18.15 11.66
CA LEU A 878 -4.51 18.43 10.37
C LEU A 878 -5.99 18.04 10.34
N ARG A 879 -6.32 16.82 10.81
CA ARG A 879 -7.69 16.30 10.74
C ARG A 879 -8.66 17.04 11.64
N ASP A 880 -8.25 17.42 12.85
CA ASP A 880 -9.07 18.25 13.74
C ASP A 880 -9.36 19.62 13.12
N ILE A 881 -8.35 20.23 12.46
CA ILE A 881 -8.52 21.51 11.77
C ILE A 881 -9.52 21.35 10.62
N GLN A 882 -9.36 20.30 9.82
CA GLN A 882 -10.26 20.01 8.71
C GLN A 882 -11.70 19.80 9.19
N SER A 883 -11.91 18.96 10.20
CA SER A 883 -13.24 18.68 10.74
C SER A 883 -13.95 19.93 11.27
N VAL A 884 -13.28 20.77 12.08
CA VAL A 884 -13.92 21.98 12.62
C VAL A 884 -14.19 23.03 11.55
N VAL A 885 -13.30 23.18 10.55
CA VAL A 885 -13.51 24.11 9.42
C VAL A 885 -14.69 23.64 8.56
N THR A 886 -14.80 22.36 8.27
CA THR A 886 -15.91 21.78 7.51
C THR A 886 -17.24 21.95 8.26
N ALA A 887 -17.25 21.70 9.57
CA ALA A 887 -18.44 21.96 10.42
C ALA A 887 -18.84 23.45 10.43
N ALA A 888 -17.85 24.35 10.50
CA ALA A 888 -18.12 25.79 10.45
C ALA A 888 -18.65 26.26 9.09
N LEU A 889 -18.13 25.69 7.98
CA LEU A 889 -18.65 25.93 6.62
C LEU A 889 -20.10 25.47 6.49
N ALA A 890 -20.44 24.30 7.03
CA ALA A 890 -21.81 23.81 7.06
C ALA A 890 -22.74 24.76 7.83
N ARG A 891 -22.28 25.35 8.95
CA ARG A 891 -23.04 26.32 9.72
C ARG A 891 -23.40 27.58 8.94
N ILE A 892 -22.50 28.04 8.06
CA ILE A 892 -22.74 29.23 7.24
C ILE A 892 -23.30 28.92 5.85
N GLY A 893 -23.61 27.65 5.55
CA GLY A 893 -24.14 27.20 4.27
C GLY A 893 -23.21 27.44 3.08
N ARG A 894 -21.92 27.21 3.26
CA ARG A 894 -20.90 27.42 2.22
C ARG A 894 -20.08 26.16 1.95
N ARG A 895 -19.66 26.04 0.70
CA ARG A 895 -18.74 25.00 0.23
C ARG A 895 -17.44 25.64 -0.22
N GLU A 896 -16.32 25.22 0.36
CA GLU A 896 -14.99 25.66 -0.02
C GLU A 896 -13.99 24.51 0.21
N PRO A 897 -13.52 23.85 -0.87
CA PRO A 897 -12.61 22.69 -0.73
C PRO A 897 -11.24 23.06 -0.19
N THR A 898 -10.75 24.26 -0.53
CA THR A 898 -9.40 24.71 -0.13
C THR A 898 -9.43 25.24 1.29
N LEU A 899 -8.70 24.61 2.20
CA LEU A 899 -8.84 24.92 3.62
C LEU A 899 -8.45 26.35 4.00
N TRP A 900 -7.43 26.92 3.39
CA TRP A 900 -7.05 28.33 3.67
C TRP A 900 -8.05 29.32 3.12
N ALA A 901 -8.64 29.07 1.96
CA ALA A 901 -9.74 29.90 1.43
C ALA A 901 -11.00 29.74 2.29
N ALA A 902 -11.27 28.51 2.77
CA ALA A 902 -12.33 28.26 3.74
C ALA A 902 -12.15 29.08 5.03
N CYS A 903 -10.93 29.14 5.56
CA CYS A 903 -10.65 29.98 6.75
C CYS A 903 -10.85 31.48 6.48
N GLU A 904 -10.56 31.98 5.28
CA GLU A 904 -10.80 33.37 4.88
C GLU A 904 -12.31 33.66 4.76
N THR A 905 -13.04 32.81 4.04
CA THR A 905 -14.51 32.87 3.91
C THR A 905 -15.20 32.86 5.29
N LEU A 906 -14.74 31.98 6.18
CA LEU A 906 -15.27 31.88 7.54
C LEU A 906 -14.88 33.10 8.39
N ALA A 907 -13.70 33.69 8.22
CA ALA A 907 -13.27 34.86 8.95
C ALA A 907 -14.13 36.10 8.61
N ASP A 908 -14.61 36.19 7.35
CA ASP A 908 -15.55 37.23 6.93
C ASP A 908 -16.96 36.98 7.47
N ALA A 909 -17.42 35.73 7.49
CA ALA A 909 -18.74 35.36 7.98
C ALA A 909 -18.85 35.33 9.52
N LEU A 910 -17.72 35.01 10.20
CA LEU A 910 -17.62 34.90 11.65
C LEU A 910 -16.54 35.84 12.21
N PRO A 911 -16.69 37.15 12.17
CA PRO A 911 -15.62 38.10 12.49
C PRO A 911 -15.09 37.98 13.92
N ALA A 912 -15.92 37.54 14.88
CA ALA A 912 -15.50 37.27 16.25
C ALA A 912 -14.46 36.13 16.33
N GLN A 913 -14.47 35.18 15.42
CA GLN A 913 -13.54 34.02 15.30
C GLN A 913 -12.41 34.26 14.30
N ALA A 914 -12.35 35.39 13.62
CA ALA A 914 -11.38 35.65 12.55
C ALA A 914 -9.92 35.45 12.99
N ALA A 915 -9.57 35.81 14.22
CA ALA A 915 -8.22 35.59 14.76
C ALA A 915 -7.88 34.08 14.94
N ASP A 916 -8.88 33.31 15.38
CA ASP A 916 -8.73 31.85 15.53
C ASP A 916 -8.65 31.15 14.18
N LEU A 917 -9.47 31.53 13.21
CA LEU A 917 -9.44 30.99 11.84
C LEU A 917 -8.09 31.26 11.15
N ARG A 918 -7.55 32.48 11.30
CA ARG A 918 -6.17 32.77 10.81
C ARG A 918 -5.11 31.95 11.54
N THR A 919 -5.36 31.61 12.81
CA THR A 919 -4.45 30.74 13.56
C THR A 919 -4.52 29.33 13.01
N LEU A 920 -5.71 28.80 12.70
CA LEU A 920 -5.88 27.48 12.08
C LEU A 920 -5.22 27.45 10.68
N ALA A 921 -5.44 28.45 9.83
CA ALA A 921 -4.83 28.53 8.52
C ALA A 921 -3.29 28.47 8.57
N ARG A 922 -2.68 29.21 9.54
CA ARG A 922 -1.22 29.19 9.73
C ARG A 922 -0.74 27.83 10.25
N ALA A 923 -1.45 27.24 11.21
CA ALA A 923 -1.11 25.94 11.78
C ALA A 923 -1.21 24.85 10.71
N TYR A 924 -2.29 24.86 9.92
CA TYR A 924 -2.50 23.92 8.81
C TYR A 924 -1.38 24.01 7.78
N ARG A 925 -1.03 25.20 7.31
CA ARG A 925 0.07 25.40 6.36
C ARG A 925 1.38 24.83 6.89
N PHE A 926 1.71 25.12 8.15
CA PHE A 926 2.93 24.61 8.77
C PHE A 926 2.93 23.09 8.87
N MET A 927 1.85 22.48 9.40
CA MET A 927 1.75 21.03 9.59
C MET A 927 1.70 20.30 8.26
N ARG A 928 1.00 20.87 7.28
CA ARG A 928 0.94 20.29 5.95
C ARG A 928 2.33 20.28 5.29
N TYR A 929 3.04 21.39 5.34
CA TYR A 929 4.41 21.45 4.84
C TYR A 929 5.35 20.48 5.55
N PHE A 930 5.18 20.36 6.85
CA PHE A 930 5.97 19.41 7.63
C PHE A 930 5.69 17.97 7.15
N ARG A 931 4.43 17.58 7.02
CA ARG A 931 4.05 16.26 6.53
C ARG A 931 4.59 15.99 5.10
N ASP A 932 4.32 16.89 4.18
CA ASP A 932 4.71 16.73 2.78
C ASP A 932 6.23 16.67 2.61
N THR A 933 6.96 17.50 3.33
CA THR A 933 8.43 17.48 3.32
C THR A 933 8.96 16.16 3.90
N TYR A 934 8.32 15.65 4.95
CA TYR A 934 8.69 14.36 5.54
C TYR A 934 8.39 13.21 4.57
N SER A 935 7.23 13.20 3.93
CA SER A 935 6.85 12.17 2.94
C SER A 935 7.79 12.11 1.74
N LEU A 936 8.24 13.27 1.25
CA LEU A 936 9.28 13.33 0.21
C LEU A 936 10.62 12.75 0.68
N SER A 937 10.94 12.91 1.98
CA SER A 937 12.27 12.60 2.53
C SER A 937 12.40 11.17 3.01
N GLN A 938 11.34 10.61 3.60
CA GLN A 938 11.47 9.40 4.40
C GLN A 938 10.44 8.33 4.01
N THR A 939 9.17 8.60 4.22
CA THR A 939 8.07 7.65 4.01
C THR A 939 6.77 8.41 3.76
N GLU A 940 5.76 7.70 3.29
CA GLU A 940 4.41 8.20 3.11
C GLU A 940 3.60 8.22 4.42
N ALA A 941 4.15 7.72 5.51
CA ALA A 941 3.44 7.59 6.77
C ALA A 941 3.12 8.95 7.40
N ASP A 942 1.94 9.10 7.91
CA ASP A 942 1.53 10.26 8.74
C ASP A 942 2.25 10.28 10.09
N HIS A 943 2.84 9.16 10.48
CA HIS A 943 3.63 8.97 11.68
C HIS A 943 5.09 9.36 11.46
N ILE A 944 5.49 10.44 12.10
CA ILE A 944 6.81 11.02 11.95
C ILE A 944 7.73 10.54 13.06
N LEU A 945 8.78 9.83 12.68
CA LEU A 945 9.83 9.36 13.58
C LEU A 945 10.78 10.51 13.92
N ARG A 946 11.02 10.73 15.21
CA ARG A 946 11.86 11.86 15.68
C ARG A 946 13.30 11.76 15.27
N ASP A 947 13.85 10.55 15.22
CA ASP A 947 15.22 10.28 14.78
C ASP A 947 15.47 10.58 13.30
N ARG A 948 14.39 10.68 12.50
CA ARG A 948 14.45 10.94 11.04
C ARG A 948 14.14 12.38 10.66
N LEU A 949 14.04 13.28 11.62
CA LEU A 949 13.62 14.66 11.38
C LEU A 949 14.69 15.59 10.82
N LEU A 950 15.97 15.23 10.88
CA LEU A 950 17.06 16.11 10.45
C LEU A 950 16.92 16.55 8.98
N ALA A 951 16.67 15.61 8.10
CA ALA A 951 16.48 15.89 6.68
C ALA A 951 15.27 16.80 6.43
N THR A 952 14.16 16.50 7.10
CA THR A 952 12.93 17.29 7.01
C THR A 952 13.16 18.70 7.54
N ALA A 953 13.82 18.85 8.68
CA ALA A 953 14.14 20.16 9.25
C ALA A 953 15.02 21.00 8.31
N HIS A 954 16.07 20.40 7.75
CA HIS A 954 16.92 21.08 6.77
C HIS A 954 16.12 21.55 5.55
N ARG A 955 15.27 20.70 4.98
CA ARG A 955 14.40 21.05 3.85
C ARG A 955 13.35 22.11 4.20
N MET A 956 12.92 22.17 5.45
CA MET A 956 12.02 23.22 5.93
C MET A 956 12.73 24.54 6.25
N GLY A 957 14.05 24.64 5.96
CA GLY A 957 14.85 25.86 6.12
C GLY A 957 15.34 26.13 7.54
N PHE A 958 15.43 25.12 8.41
CA PHE A 958 16.02 25.28 9.72
C PHE A 958 17.55 25.26 9.61
N GLU A 959 18.22 26.19 10.32
CA GLU A 959 19.68 26.29 10.32
C GLU A 959 20.35 25.09 11.03
N PRO A 960 21.59 24.73 10.66
CA PRO A 960 22.28 23.58 11.25
C PRO A 960 22.33 23.57 12.78
N GLY A 961 22.52 24.74 13.43
CA GLY A 961 22.49 24.86 14.89
C GLY A 961 21.11 24.66 15.52
N GLU A 962 20.02 24.75 14.69
CA GLU A 962 18.66 24.58 15.12
C GLU A 962 18.16 23.15 14.98
N ILE A 963 18.85 22.37 14.12
CA ILE A 963 18.52 20.97 13.85
C ILE A 963 19.42 20.01 14.63
N ALA A 964 20.55 20.47 15.18
CA ALA A 964 21.42 19.65 16.02
C ALA A 964 20.71 19.24 17.33
N GLY A 965 20.81 17.99 17.70
CA GLY A 965 20.22 17.46 18.92
C GLY A 965 20.68 16.04 19.23
N GLU A 966 20.41 15.59 20.44
CA GLU A 966 20.66 14.21 20.81
C GLU A 966 19.94 13.23 19.88
N ARG A 967 20.63 12.20 19.41
CA ARG A 967 20.09 11.17 18.51
C ARG A 967 19.54 11.70 17.18
N GLY A 968 20.04 12.83 16.68
CA GLY A 968 19.60 13.35 15.41
C GLY A 968 18.19 13.96 15.41
N THR A 969 17.64 14.33 16.55
CA THR A 969 16.38 15.05 16.67
C THR A 969 16.49 16.49 16.19
N ALA A 970 15.40 17.06 15.66
CA ALA A 970 15.29 18.45 15.25
C ALA A 970 14.47 19.24 16.30
N PRO A 971 15.05 19.67 17.42
CA PRO A 971 14.31 20.19 18.57
C PRO A 971 13.54 21.46 18.24
N ARG A 972 14.03 22.31 17.32
CA ARG A 972 13.31 23.53 16.94
C ARG A 972 12.11 23.24 16.03
N LEU A 973 12.22 22.30 15.10
CA LEU A 973 11.09 21.83 14.29
C LEU A 973 9.99 21.26 15.19
N LEU A 974 10.33 20.35 16.10
CA LEU A 974 9.37 19.77 17.05
C LEU A 974 8.74 20.81 17.98
N ARG A 975 9.53 21.82 18.40
CA ARG A 975 9.02 22.93 19.21
C ARG A 975 8.02 23.76 18.41
N SER A 976 8.31 24.06 17.16
CA SER A 976 7.41 24.76 16.24
C SER A 976 6.12 23.97 15.99
N TYR A 977 6.21 22.66 15.80
CA TYR A 977 5.06 21.76 15.67
C TYR A 977 4.17 21.82 16.92
N ARG A 978 4.74 21.63 18.11
CA ARG A 978 4.00 21.69 19.38
C ARG A 978 3.35 23.05 19.59
N TYR A 979 4.02 24.14 19.22
CA TYR A 979 3.47 25.49 19.29
C TYR A 979 2.23 25.64 18.39
N HIS A 980 2.32 25.25 17.13
CA HIS A 980 1.19 25.33 16.20
C HIS A 980 0.04 24.45 16.64
N ARG A 981 0.31 23.21 17.07
CA ARG A 981 -0.69 22.27 17.57
C ARG A 981 -1.44 22.81 18.78
N ALA A 982 -0.72 23.29 19.79
CA ALA A 982 -1.36 23.83 21.00
C ALA A 982 -2.22 25.08 20.75
N ARG A 983 -1.82 25.92 19.78
CA ARG A 983 -2.63 27.08 19.37
C ARG A 983 -3.86 26.64 18.58
N SER A 984 -3.69 25.67 17.70
CA SER A 984 -4.78 25.07 16.93
C SER A 984 -5.84 24.46 17.84
N GLN A 985 -5.46 23.65 18.83
CA GLN A 985 -6.40 23.07 19.80
C GLN A 985 -7.26 24.12 20.50
N ARG A 986 -6.65 25.23 20.95
CA ARG A 986 -7.39 26.33 21.60
C ARG A 986 -8.32 27.04 20.63
N ALA A 987 -7.91 27.27 19.41
CA ALA A 987 -8.75 27.88 18.38
C ALA A 987 -9.92 26.95 18.00
N ILE A 988 -9.67 25.65 17.81
CA ILE A 988 -10.71 24.65 17.54
C ILE A 988 -11.78 24.65 18.66
N ALA A 989 -11.35 24.61 19.92
CA ALA A 989 -12.29 24.60 21.05
C ALA A 989 -13.20 25.85 21.05
N ARG A 990 -12.65 27.05 20.75
CA ARG A 990 -13.46 28.29 20.70
C ARG A 990 -14.39 28.32 19.49
N ILE A 991 -13.93 27.88 18.33
CA ILE A 991 -14.79 27.80 17.13
C ILE A 991 -15.88 26.77 17.36
N ALA A 992 -15.55 25.59 17.86
CA ALA A 992 -16.51 24.53 18.16
C ALA A 992 -17.62 25.02 19.13
N ALA A 993 -17.24 25.71 20.20
CA ALA A 993 -18.21 26.31 21.12
C ALA A 993 -19.15 27.36 20.49
N THR A 994 -18.71 27.98 19.38
CA THR A 994 -19.54 28.99 18.68
C THR A 994 -20.48 28.34 17.67
N ILE A 995 -20.06 27.26 17.01
CA ILE A 995 -20.84 26.60 15.96
C ILE A 995 -21.70 25.45 16.49
N ALA A 996 -21.45 24.96 17.69
CA ALA A 996 -22.23 23.90 18.32
C ALA A 996 -23.73 24.23 18.31
N PRO A 997 -24.61 23.22 17.99
CA PRO A 997 -26.05 23.42 17.96
C PRO A 997 -26.67 23.78 19.31
#